data_63487f88c5fc5ae00c981d29dfa05e07
#
_entry.id   63487f88c5fc5ae00c981d29dfa05e07
#
_cell.length_a   1.000
_cell.length_b   1.000
_cell.length_c   1.000
_cell.angle_alpha   90.00
_cell.angle_beta   90.00
_cell.angle_gamma   90.00
#
_symmetry.space_group_name_H-M   'P 1'
#
loop_
_entity.id
_entity.type
_entity.pdbx_description
1 polymer ?
#
loop_
_entity_poly.entity_id
_entity_poly.type
_entity_poly.pdbx_seq_one_letter_code
_entity_poly.pdbx_strand_id
1 'polypeptide(L)'
;RYILNGTCVAEATGGGFYTKPTIKIYTEGLNLEPIDVDALWKENERLMLGLEKTSMDFIRKTHDKYEKQGMAFAVAFSGGKDSLVLLDLVSRTLSPDEFSVVFSNTGMELSTTIQSVEKAKKHWPSLKFYEAKSHLKPTDSWEEFGPPGRRMRWCCAVHKSVPTILLLRELTGNYNIKVVVFDGVRAEESAARADRDEISVGAKNINQINCSPILKWGTSELFIYLLHNGILFNEAYRKGLFRVGCIVCPMSSAWWDGIVNDCYPDEMRELLSNVENYARATKPDSEVKKFIEQGGWKARMGGRGLQNGGNRVVEKIADDKISFSFVSKRQNWLQVCSILGPIVYRDNDIYTQLIDKQEFQFQISGETKPVVTYWPYSKMDRFVLSHLRGIANKTAYCFGCKACEVQCPVNAFSITENGKIYIREDRCIHCCNCIEFTNGKGCLAAKSLSVTGGENGMNLKGMNRYQHFGLRRPWLEHFFEHKENCFTMGSLGTRQYDSLRVWLKEAGLLTATGKGAKSGVPTSLFNKVQPLGAGNPLTWAVIWTNLAYNSIISKWYMLNAPAGEIYEKNDLIFLLGDDYSKSTRDNAVTALLETFRHSPIGTVLKQGIPIPSGNSYKFSKQGWNTPDAVAILYALYMWAEATGRYTFTLGQMAAARGNAEAKGVDPVSIFGINPDRFKDILQDISLQFDKYIRTTFVADLDNVQLFPEYKSLDILDLIAK
;
A
#
# COMPACT_ATOMS: atom_id res chain seq x y z
N ARG A 1 17.56 6.90 -19.81
CA ARG A 1 18.59 7.72 -20.49
C ARG A 1 19.97 7.30 -20.01
N TYR A 2 20.91 7.21 -20.93
CA TYR A 2 22.33 6.96 -20.66
C TYR A 2 23.06 8.28 -20.87
N ILE A 3 23.69 8.78 -19.80
CA ILE A 3 24.33 10.10 -19.80
C ILE A 3 25.82 9.90 -19.59
N LEU A 4 26.63 10.47 -20.47
CA LEU A 4 28.08 10.49 -20.37
C LEU A 4 28.54 11.96 -20.42
N ASN A 5 29.26 12.39 -19.37
CA ASN A 5 29.76 13.78 -19.23
C ASN A 5 28.66 14.83 -19.46
N GLY A 6 27.48 14.61 -18.88
CA GLY A 6 26.34 15.51 -18.98
C GLY A 6 25.54 15.43 -20.29
N THR A 7 25.99 14.64 -21.27
CA THR A 7 25.32 14.49 -22.58
C THR A 7 24.56 13.16 -22.63
N CYS A 8 23.30 13.19 -23.08
CA CYS A 8 22.52 11.99 -23.31
C CYS A 8 23.04 11.27 -24.56
N VAL A 9 23.64 10.08 -24.37
CA VAL A 9 24.27 9.28 -25.45
C VAL A 9 23.34 8.17 -25.95
N ALA A 10 22.39 7.73 -25.15
CA ALA A 10 21.35 6.78 -25.55
C ALA A 10 20.11 6.89 -24.66
N GLU A 11 18.98 6.43 -25.17
CA GLU A 11 17.71 6.37 -24.44
C GLU A 11 17.02 5.03 -24.69
N ALA A 12 16.51 4.41 -23.63
CA ALA A 12 15.65 3.24 -23.71
C ALA A 12 14.22 3.66 -23.29
N THR A 13 13.23 3.29 -24.10
CA THR A 13 11.81 3.59 -23.84
C THR A 13 10.96 2.34 -23.94
N GLY A 14 9.95 2.23 -23.11
CA GLY A 14 9.10 1.02 -23.01
C GLY A 14 9.84 -0.12 -22.32
N GLY A 15 9.43 -1.35 -22.66
CA GLY A 15 9.90 -2.58 -22.02
C GLY A 15 9.06 -2.98 -20.81
N GLY A 16 9.01 -4.27 -20.52
CA GLY A 16 8.27 -4.87 -19.44
C GLY A 16 8.38 -6.39 -19.44
N PHE A 17 7.41 -7.10 -18.88
CA PHE A 17 7.43 -8.56 -18.79
C PHE A 17 7.30 -9.28 -20.14
N TYR A 18 6.75 -8.62 -21.17
CA TYR A 18 6.48 -9.24 -22.49
C TYR A 18 7.12 -8.49 -23.64
N THR A 19 7.51 -7.24 -23.44
CA THR A 19 8.03 -6.36 -24.48
C THR A 19 9.46 -5.94 -24.19
N LYS A 20 10.29 -5.90 -25.24
CA LYS A 20 11.63 -5.34 -25.14
C LYS A 20 11.58 -3.83 -25.25
N PRO A 21 12.48 -3.10 -24.56
CA PRO A 21 12.57 -1.66 -24.74
C PRO A 21 13.05 -1.30 -26.14
N THR A 22 12.58 -0.17 -26.66
CA THR A 22 13.16 0.47 -27.84
C THR A 22 14.37 1.29 -27.41
N ILE A 23 15.54 0.98 -27.97
CA ILE A 23 16.79 1.69 -27.67
C ILE A 23 17.09 2.64 -28.82
N LYS A 24 17.29 3.92 -28.50
CA LYS A 24 17.73 4.96 -29.42
C LYS A 24 19.13 5.39 -29.02
N ILE A 25 20.09 5.19 -29.88
CA ILE A 25 21.49 5.58 -29.69
C ILE A 25 21.70 6.92 -30.38
N TYR A 26 22.22 7.89 -29.63
CA TYR A 26 22.51 9.26 -30.13
C TYR A 26 23.98 9.43 -30.48
N THR A 27 24.88 8.65 -29.86
CA THR A 27 26.32 8.70 -30.09
C THR A 27 26.83 7.29 -30.26
N GLU A 28 27.33 6.97 -31.44
CA GLU A 28 27.96 5.66 -31.77
C GLU A 28 29.45 5.68 -31.45
N GLY A 29 30.05 4.49 -31.33
CA GLY A 29 31.51 4.34 -31.21
C GLY A 29 32.08 4.77 -29.84
N LEU A 30 31.24 4.88 -28.80
CA LEU A 30 31.70 5.18 -27.46
C LEU A 30 32.46 4.00 -26.86
N ASN A 31 33.73 4.23 -26.52
CA ASN A 31 34.51 3.34 -25.66
C ASN A 31 34.50 3.87 -24.25
N LEU A 32 34.03 3.08 -23.28
CA LEU A 32 34.12 3.39 -21.87
C LEU A 32 35.49 2.96 -21.36
N GLU A 33 36.24 3.88 -20.79
CA GLU A 33 37.48 3.55 -20.09
C GLU A 33 37.17 2.99 -18.72
N PRO A 34 37.92 1.99 -18.22
CA PRO A 34 37.80 1.52 -16.84
C PRO A 34 38.04 2.67 -15.86
N ILE A 35 37.25 2.71 -14.78
CA ILE A 35 37.45 3.67 -13.72
C ILE A 35 38.73 3.31 -12.95
N ASP A 36 39.61 4.29 -12.76
CA ASP A 36 40.73 4.17 -11.82
C ASP A 36 40.20 4.29 -10.40
N VAL A 37 40.00 3.13 -9.75
CA VAL A 37 39.41 3.03 -8.42
C VAL A 37 40.33 3.64 -7.36
N ASP A 38 41.63 3.51 -7.49
CA ASP A 38 42.60 4.02 -6.52
C ASP A 38 42.68 5.54 -6.59
N ALA A 39 42.67 6.12 -7.79
CA ALA A 39 42.58 7.56 -7.95
C ALA A 39 41.27 8.12 -7.37
N LEU A 40 40.14 7.46 -7.68
CA LEU A 40 38.83 7.87 -7.17
C LEU A 40 38.73 7.77 -5.65
N TRP A 41 39.30 6.72 -5.05
CA TRP A 41 39.38 6.59 -3.60
C TRP A 41 40.20 7.70 -2.99
N LYS A 42 41.39 7.96 -3.51
CA LYS A 42 42.28 9.01 -3.03
C LYS A 42 41.66 10.40 -3.03
N GLU A 43 40.92 10.72 -4.09
CA GLU A 43 40.19 11.99 -4.19
C GLU A 43 39.07 12.12 -3.13
N ASN A 44 38.49 11.02 -2.73
CA ASN A 44 37.38 10.96 -1.77
C ASN A 44 37.77 10.42 -0.39
N GLU A 45 39.05 10.15 -0.14
CA GLU A 45 39.55 9.42 1.02
C GLU A 45 39.02 9.99 2.36
N ARG A 46 39.10 11.32 2.52
CA ARG A 46 38.63 11.98 3.75
C ARG A 46 37.13 11.73 4.00
N LEU A 47 36.29 11.76 2.94
CA LEU A 47 34.88 11.50 3.04
C LEU A 47 34.63 10.04 3.37
N MET A 48 35.28 9.12 2.67
CA MET A 48 35.10 7.68 2.82
C MET A 48 35.50 7.20 4.21
N LEU A 49 36.69 7.59 4.69
CA LEU A 49 37.15 7.27 6.05
C LEU A 49 36.26 7.89 7.14
N GLY A 50 35.68 9.08 6.87
CA GLY A 50 34.71 9.71 7.77
C GLY A 50 33.42 8.93 7.87
N LEU A 51 32.88 8.45 6.74
CA LEU A 51 31.69 7.60 6.66
C LEU A 51 31.91 6.24 7.35
N GLU A 52 33.03 5.56 7.06
CA GLU A 52 33.41 4.31 7.72
C GLU A 52 33.45 4.47 9.24
N LYS A 53 34.21 5.44 9.71
CA LYS A 53 34.38 5.72 11.16
C LYS A 53 33.01 5.98 11.81
N THR A 54 32.19 6.82 11.21
CA THR A 54 30.86 7.15 11.76
C THR A 54 29.98 5.90 11.86
N SER A 55 29.97 5.06 10.83
CA SER A 55 29.20 3.82 10.82
C SER A 55 29.70 2.81 11.82
N MET A 56 31.02 2.62 11.92
CA MET A 56 31.65 1.70 12.88
C MET A 56 31.45 2.16 14.33
N ASP A 57 31.57 3.46 14.60
CA ASP A 57 31.30 4.04 15.93
C ASP A 57 29.80 3.84 16.30
N PHE A 58 28.89 4.00 15.35
CA PHE A 58 27.46 3.74 15.56
C PHE A 58 27.18 2.26 15.85
N ILE A 59 27.80 1.33 15.11
CA ILE A 59 27.67 -0.12 15.31
C ILE A 59 28.15 -0.49 16.72
N ARG A 60 29.36 -0.05 17.11
CA ARG A 60 29.92 -0.35 18.42
C ARG A 60 29.10 0.22 19.58
N LYS A 61 28.73 1.50 19.51
CA LYS A 61 27.86 2.13 20.50
C LYS A 61 26.50 1.45 20.64
N THR A 62 25.93 1.03 19.53
CA THR A 62 24.65 0.31 19.51
C THR A 62 24.81 -1.07 20.14
N HIS A 63 25.88 -1.80 19.80
CA HIS A 63 26.19 -3.10 20.38
C HIS A 63 26.34 -2.98 21.90
N ASP A 64 27.26 -2.13 22.40
CA ASP A 64 27.55 -1.95 23.82
C ASP A 64 26.34 -1.54 24.66
N LYS A 65 25.41 -0.77 24.04
CA LYS A 65 24.16 -0.36 24.68
C LYS A 65 23.21 -1.51 24.88
N TYR A 66 23.01 -2.34 23.87
CA TYR A 66 21.95 -3.36 23.87
C TYR A 66 22.44 -4.73 24.34
N GLU A 67 23.74 -5.04 24.26
CA GLU A 67 24.37 -6.20 24.87
C GLU A 67 24.11 -6.23 26.38
N LYS A 68 24.27 -5.09 27.05
CA LYS A 68 23.99 -4.92 28.49
C LYS A 68 22.54 -5.23 28.86
N GLN A 69 21.65 -5.24 27.87
CA GLN A 69 20.21 -5.59 28.01
C GLN A 69 19.93 -7.06 27.65
N GLY A 70 20.96 -7.85 27.35
CA GLY A 70 20.84 -9.25 26.96
C GLY A 70 20.19 -9.47 25.60
N MET A 71 20.30 -8.49 24.67
CA MET A 71 19.76 -8.61 23.34
C MET A 71 20.72 -9.34 22.42
N ALA A 72 20.18 -10.13 21.48
CA ALA A 72 20.97 -10.71 20.41
C ALA A 72 21.14 -9.74 19.23
N PHE A 73 22.18 -9.97 18.42
CA PHE A 73 22.49 -9.14 17.27
C PHE A 73 22.47 -9.94 15.97
N ALA A 74 21.90 -9.34 14.93
CA ALA A 74 21.87 -9.93 13.60
C ALA A 74 22.13 -8.87 12.53
N VAL A 75 22.78 -9.28 11.43
CA VAL A 75 22.89 -8.51 10.20
C VAL A 75 21.87 -9.03 9.20
N ALA A 76 20.96 -8.17 8.74
CA ALA A 76 20.02 -8.50 7.67
C ALA A 76 20.76 -8.47 6.33
N PHE A 77 21.11 -9.63 5.81
CA PHE A 77 21.87 -9.79 4.58
C PHE A 77 20.96 -10.12 3.41
N SER A 78 21.09 -9.42 2.29
CA SER A 78 20.25 -9.62 1.09
C SER A 78 21.06 -9.95 -0.18
N GLY A 79 22.39 -10.03 -0.09
CA GLY A 79 23.27 -10.21 -1.25
C GLY A 79 23.34 -8.99 -2.18
N GLY A 80 22.77 -7.85 -1.77
CA GLY A 80 22.85 -6.58 -2.49
C GLY A 80 24.00 -5.70 -1.99
N LYS A 81 24.38 -4.67 -2.76
CA LYS A 81 25.50 -3.75 -2.48
C LYS A 81 25.45 -3.15 -1.07
N ASP A 82 24.27 -2.73 -0.64
CA ASP A 82 24.06 -2.08 0.65
C ASP A 82 24.34 -3.05 1.81
N SER A 83 23.86 -4.30 1.71
CA SER A 83 24.09 -5.32 2.73
C SER A 83 25.53 -5.87 2.73
N LEU A 84 26.24 -5.78 1.60
CA LEU A 84 27.66 -6.15 1.52
C LEU A 84 28.53 -5.12 2.27
N VAL A 85 28.33 -3.82 2.01
CA VAL A 85 29.03 -2.75 2.75
C VAL A 85 28.72 -2.83 4.24
N LEU A 86 27.44 -3.01 4.59
CA LEU A 86 27.04 -3.17 6.00
C LEU A 86 27.74 -4.36 6.65
N LEU A 87 27.75 -5.52 5.98
CA LEU A 87 28.36 -6.74 6.53
C LEU A 87 29.86 -6.56 6.77
N ASP A 88 30.56 -5.92 5.84
CA ASP A 88 31.99 -5.63 5.99
C ASP A 88 32.23 -4.71 7.19
N LEU A 89 31.49 -3.60 7.31
CA LEU A 89 31.63 -2.67 8.42
C LEU A 89 31.34 -3.32 9.78
N VAL A 90 30.29 -4.18 9.85
CA VAL A 90 29.97 -4.92 11.08
C VAL A 90 31.08 -5.93 11.41
N SER A 91 31.58 -6.70 10.42
CA SER A 91 32.63 -7.71 10.61
C SER A 91 33.99 -7.10 11.04
N ARG A 92 34.25 -5.86 10.66
CA ARG A 92 35.44 -5.08 11.09
C ARG A 92 35.24 -4.45 12.47
N THR A 93 33.98 -4.36 12.96
CA THR A 93 33.67 -3.70 14.23
C THR A 93 33.39 -4.69 15.35
N LEU A 94 32.73 -5.80 15.06
CA LEU A 94 32.30 -6.81 16.02
C LEU A 94 33.00 -8.15 15.74
N SER A 95 33.20 -8.95 16.79
CA SER A 95 33.72 -10.31 16.62
C SER A 95 32.68 -11.25 16.02
N PRO A 96 33.10 -12.33 15.32
CA PRO A 96 32.15 -13.25 14.67
C PRO A 96 31.12 -13.92 15.60
N ASP A 97 31.40 -13.97 16.90
CA ASP A 97 30.49 -14.55 17.89
C ASP A 97 29.47 -13.54 18.45
N GLU A 98 29.67 -12.25 18.23
CA GLU A 98 28.82 -11.19 18.74
C GLU A 98 27.56 -10.97 17.88
N PHE A 99 27.50 -11.53 16.65
CA PHE A 99 26.34 -11.37 15.77
C PHE A 99 26.15 -12.57 14.84
N SER A 100 24.96 -12.66 14.28
CA SER A 100 24.61 -13.64 13.25
C SER A 100 24.28 -12.96 11.92
N VAL A 101 24.69 -13.53 10.79
CA VAL A 101 24.30 -13.06 9.46
C VAL A 101 23.07 -13.82 9.01
N VAL A 102 21.95 -13.12 8.79
CA VAL A 102 20.68 -13.73 8.41
C VAL A 102 20.31 -13.35 6.99
N PHE A 103 20.36 -14.32 6.08
CA PHE A 103 19.83 -14.23 4.74
C PHE A 103 18.36 -14.68 4.72
N SER A 104 17.45 -13.76 4.39
CA SER A 104 16.03 -14.11 4.23
C SER A 104 15.80 -14.61 2.80
N ASN A 105 15.90 -15.92 2.60
CA ASN A 105 15.61 -16.57 1.33
C ASN A 105 14.11 -16.68 1.13
N THR A 106 13.56 -15.83 0.28
CA THR A 106 12.13 -15.85 -0.03
C THR A 106 11.76 -16.91 -1.07
N GLY A 107 12.77 -17.52 -1.73
CA GLY A 107 12.58 -18.41 -2.87
C GLY A 107 12.17 -17.69 -4.16
N MET A 108 12.27 -16.36 -4.16
CA MET A 108 11.92 -15.49 -5.30
C MET A 108 13.10 -14.58 -5.70
N GLU A 109 14.29 -14.86 -5.22
CA GLU A 109 15.51 -14.14 -5.55
C GLU A 109 16.01 -14.52 -6.95
N LEU A 110 16.73 -13.56 -7.58
CA LEU A 110 17.52 -13.84 -8.78
C LEU A 110 18.62 -14.86 -8.47
N SER A 111 18.95 -15.73 -9.41
CA SER A 111 20.06 -16.68 -9.28
C SER A 111 21.39 -15.99 -8.94
N THR A 112 21.63 -14.80 -9.52
CA THR A 112 22.79 -13.96 -9.20
C THR A 112 22.80 -13.48 -7.74
N THR A 113 21.65 -13.36 -7.09
CA THR A 113 21.58 -13.05 -5.65
C THR A 113 22.04 -14.22 -4.80
N ILE A 114 21.58 -15.44 -5.12
CA ILE A 114 22.03 -16.66 -4.45
C ILE A 114 23.56 -16.82 -4.61
N GLN A 115 24.08 -16.60 -5.83
CA GLN A 115 25.51 -16.63 -6.10
C GLN A 115 26.26 -15.56 -5.25
N SER A 116 25.71 -14.37 -5.11
CA SER A 116 26.29 -13.31 -4.26
C SER A 116 26.36 -13.72 -2.79
N VAL A 117 25.34 -14.40 -2.29
CA VAL A 117 25.33 -14.95 -0.91
C VAL A 117 26.44 -15.98 -0.75
N GLU A 118 26.60 -16.90 -1.70
CA GLU A 118 27.65 -17.91 -1.65
C GLU A 118 29.06 -17.31 -1.77
N LYS A 119 29.25 -16.26 -2.57
CA LYS A 119 30.49 -15.49 -2.64
C LYS A 119 30.80 -14.82 -1.30
N ALA A 120 29.78 -14.24 -0.65
CA ALA A 120 29.93 -13.62 0.67
C ALA A 120 30.34 -14.63 1.75
N LYS A 121 29.74 -15.82 1.79
CA LYS A 121 30.13 -16.89 2.70
C LYS A 121 31.62 -17.29 2.54
N LYS A 122 32.11 -17.30 1.31
CA LYS A 122 33.52 -17.58 1.01
C LYS A 122 34.45 -16.43 1.38
N HIS A 123 33.96 -15.19 1.26
CA HIS A 123 34.74 -13.99 1.59
C HIS A 123 34.89 -13.82 3.12
N TRP A 124 33.86 -14.13 3.90
CA TRP A 124 33.86 -14.09 5.37
C TRP A 124 33.66 -15.48 5.99
N PRO A 125 34.62 -16.40 5.89
CA PRO A 125 34.46 -17.79 6.32
C PRO A 125 34.32 -17.97 7.84
N SER A 126 34.69 -16.99 8.63
CA SER A 126 34.55 -16.98 10.10
C SER A 126 33.16 -16.59 10.56
N LEU A 127 32.31 -15.97 9.70
CA LEU A 127 31.00 -15.50 10.06
C LEU A 127 29.96 -16.62 10.01
N LYS A 128 28.99 -16.58 10.92
CA LYS A 128 27.88 -17.53 10.99
C LYS A 128 26.72 -17.06 10.12
N PHE A 129 26.59 -17.64 8.92
CA PHE A 129 25.49 -17.38 8.01
C PHE A 129 24.33 -18.34 8.24
N TYR A 130 23.15 -17.78 8.43
CA TYR A 130 21.91 -18.53 8.58
C TYR A 130 20.91 -18.14 7.48
N GLU A 131 20.13 -19.12 7.02
CA GLU A 131 19.10 -18.92 6.01
C GLU A 131 17.71 -19.01 6.64
N ALA A 132 16.97 -17.89 6.59
CA ALA A 132 15.58 -17.85 6.99
C ALA A 132 14.69 -18.10 5.78
N LYS A 133 13.97 -19.25 5.77
CA LYS A 133 13.12 -19.69 4.66
C LYS A 133 11.72 -20.04 5.15
N SER A 134 10.69 -19.66 4.39
CA SER A 134 9.31 -20.05 4.70
C SER A 134 9.10 -21.54 4.49
N HIS A 135 8.24 -22.14 5.31
CA HIS A 135 7.75 -23.52 5.10
C HIS A 135 6.82 -23.63 3.87
N LEU A 136 6.28 -22.48 3.39
CA LEU A 136 5.46 -22.40 2.19
C LEU A 136 6.36 -22.14 0.98
N LYS A 137 6.11 -22.83 -0.13
CA LYS A 137 6.72 -22.49 -1.40
C LYS A 137 6.12 -21.19 -1.94
N PRO A 138 6.91 -20.31 -2.61
CA PRO A 138 6.41 -19.08 -3.19
C PRO A 138 5.25 -19.28 -4.15
N THR A 139 5.39 -20.19 -5.10
CA THR A 139 4.37 -20.50 -6.13
C THR A 139 3.05 -20.95 -5.53
N ASP A 140 3.10 -21.91 -4.58
CA ASP A 140 1.90 -22.40 -3.90
C ASP A 140 1.21 -21.29 -3.09
N SER A 141 2.02 -20.45 -2.43
CA SER A 141 1.49 -19.32 -1.68
C SER A 141 0.90 -18.22 -2.59
N TRP A 142 1.46 -18.01 -3.78
CA TRP A 142 0.90 -17.08 -4.76
C TRP A 142 -0.40 -17.60 -5.37
N GLU A 143 -0.51 -18.91 -5.56
CA GLU A 143 -1.76 -19.54 -5.98
C GLU A 143 -2.86 -19.36 -4.92
N GLU A 144 -2.51 -19.55 -3.63
CA GLU A 144 -3.45 -19.43 -2.52
C GLU A 144 -3.85 -17.99 -2.20
N PHE A 145 -2.88 -17.09 -2.07
CA PHE A 145 -3.12 -15.68 -1.75
C PHE A 145 -3.44 -14.82 -2.96
N GLY A 146 -3.13 -15.30 -4.15
CA GLY A 146 -3.02 -14.48 -5.37
C GLY A 146 -1.78 -13.58 -5.37
N PRO A 147 -1.45 -12.95 -6.51
CA PRO A 147 -0.29 -12.10 -6.62
C PRO A 147 -0.34 -10.95 -5.60
N PRO A 148 0.78 -10.62 -4.95
CA PRO A 148 0.84 -9.51 -4.00
C PRO A 148 0.56 -8.16 -4.68
N GLY A 149 -0.06 -7.22 -3.97
CA GLY A 149 -0.24 -5.85 -4.43
C GLY A 149 0.65 -4.86 -3.69
N ARG A 150 0.78 -3.65 -4.20
CA ARG A 150 1.57 -2.57 -3.56
C ARG A 150 1.11 -2.29 -2.13
N ARG A 151 -0.19 -2.37 -1.86
CA ARG A 151 -0.78 -2.21 -0.52
C ARG A 151 -0.94 -3.52 0.25
N MET A 152 -0.83 -4.66 -0.43
CA MET A 152 -1.01 -5.99 0.14
C MET A 152 0.24 -6.84 -0.06
N ARG A 153 1.33 -6.44 0.56
CA ARG A 153 2.62 -7.13 0.49
C ARG A 153 2.70 -8.32 1.45
N TRP A 154 1.70 -9.18 1.40
CA TRP A 154 1.64 -10.37 2.24
C TRP A 154 2.89 -11.25 2.08
N CYS A 155 3.47 -11.31 0.86
CA CYS A 155 4.67 -12.08 0.57
C CYS A 155 5.87 -11.66 1.42
N CYS A 156 6.07 -10.36 1.69
CA CYS A 156 7.13 -9.89 2.56
C CYS A 156 6.98 -10.38 4.00
N ALA A 157 5.75 -10.53 4.49
CA ALA A 157 5.50 -11.09 5.82
C ALA A 157 5.75 -12.61 5.83
N VAL A 158 5.13 -13.34 4.89
CA VAL A 158 5.13 -14.82 4.84
C VAL A 158 6.50 -15.39 4.50
N HIS A 159 7.23 -14.78 3.55
CA HIS A 159 8.49 -15.31 3.05
C HIS A 159 9.75 -14.60 3.58
N LYS A 160 9.59 -13.50 4.34
CA LYS A 160 10.75 -12.77 4.87
C LYS A 160 10.67 -12.57 6.39
N SER A 161 9.68 -11.81 6.88
CA SER A 161 9.65 -11.43 8.30
C SER A 161 9.34 -12.59 9.23
N VAL A 162 8.34 -13.41 8.89
CA VAL A 162 7.95 -14.57 9.71
C VAL A 162 9.08 -15.60 9.84
N PRO A 163 9.68 -16.10 8.74
CA PRO A 163 10.77 -17.08 8.86
C PRO A 163 12.00 -16.50 9.57
N THR A 164 12.32 -15.21 9.38
CA THR A 164 13.43 -14.57 10.10
C THR A 164 13.22 -14.61 11.63
N ILE A 165 12.01 -14.30 12.09
CA ILE A 165 11.73 -14.29 13.53
C ILE A 165 11.73 -15.71 14.10
N LEU A 166 11.15 -16.67 13.38
CA LEU A 166 11.15 -18.06 13.80
C LEU A 166 12.57 -18.62 13.90
N LEU A 167 13.42 -18.33 12.90
CA LEU A 167 14.86 -18.69 12.94
C LEU A 167 15.59 -18.08 14.15
N LEU A 168 15.39 -16.79 14.41
CA LEU A 168 16.04 -16.13 15.54
C LEU A 168 15.57 -16.69 16.88
N ARG A 169 14.31 -17.10 17.02
CA ARG A 169 13.80 -17.81 18.19
C ARG A 169 14.45 -19.19 18.37
N GLU A 170 14.63 -19.90 17.27
CA GLU A 170 15.29 -21.22 17.26
C GLU A 170 16.76 -21.09 17.66
N LEU A 171 17.53 -20.19 17.04
CA LEU A 171 18.95 -19.98 17.30
C LEU A 171 19.24 -19.59 18.74
N THR A 172 18.32 -18.90 19.39
CA THR A 172 18.51 -18.40 20.75
C THR A 172 17.81 -19.25 21.83
N GLY A 173 16.95 -20.20 21.42
CA GLY A 173 16.08 -20.94 22.34
C GLY A 173 15.11 -20.06 23.12
N ASN A 174 15.00 -18.78 22.78
CA ASN A 174 14.18 -17.80 23.50
C ASN A 174 13.01 -17.32 22.65
N TYR A 175 11.79 -17.67 23.05
CA TYR A 175 10.59 -17.24 22.36
C TYR A 175 10.40 -15.71 22.36
N ASN A 176 10.73 -15.06 23.48
CA ASN A 176 10.59 -13.61 23.69
C ASN A 176 11.89 -12.84 23.42
N ILE A 177 12.75 -13.41 22.56
CA ILE A 177 14.02 -12.77 22.24
C ILE A 177 13.81 -11.34 21.74
N LYS A 178 14.62 -10.45 22.27
CA LYS A 178 14.80 -9.11 21.71
C LYS A 178 16.04 -9.11 20.84
N VAL A 179 15.94 -8.64 19.62
CA VAL A 179 17.01 -8.65 18.63
C VAL A 179 17.28 -7.27 18.09
N VAL A 180 18.53 -6.88 18.07
CA VAL A 180 19.03 -5.73 17.30
C VAL A 180 19.38 -6.25 15.91
N VAL A 181 18.78 -5.69 14.89
CA VAL A 181 19.05 -6.03 13.49
C VAL A 181 19.72 -4.83 12.82
N PHE A 182 20.99 -5.00 12.46
CA PHE A 182 21.64 -4.08 11.55
C PHE A 182 21.13 -4.29 10.13
N ASP A 183 20.62 -3.25 9.50
CA ASP A 183 20.10 -3.30 8.13
C ASP A 183 20.75 -2.24 7.24
N GLY A 184 20.84 -2.55 5.94
CA GLY A 184 21.45 -1.71 4.92
C GLY A 184 20.47 -0.68 4.33
N VAL A 185 19.56 -0.14 5.14
CA VAL A 185 18.63 0.90 4.70
C VAL A 185 19.38 2.22 4.52
N ARG A 186 19.11 2.93 3.40
CA ARG A 186 19.68 4.26 3.12
C ARG A 186 18.60 5.29 2.86
N ALA A 187 18.85 6.52 3.29
CA ALA A 187 17.94 7.65 3.10
C ALA A 187 17.69 7.94 1.61
N GLU A 188 18.72 7.82 0.77
CA GLU A 188 18.67 8.08 -0.67
C GLU A 188 17.74 7.13 -1.44
N GLU A 189 17.48 5.91 -0.94
CA GLU A 189 16.70 4.91 -1.69
C GLU A 189 15.23 5.27 -1.89
N SER A 190 14.64 6.06 -1.03
CA SER A 190 13.30 6.59 -1.18
C SER A 190 12.98 7.63 -0.11
N ALA A 191 12.04 8.50 -0.39
CA ALA A 191 11.54 9.47 0.56
C ALA A 191 11.01 8.88 1.87
N ALA A 192 10.31 7.75 1.80
CA ALA A 192 9.87 7.04 3.00
C ALA A 192 11.03 6.51 3.86
N ARG A 193 12.25 6.45 3.28
CA ARG A 193 13.48 6.09 4.00
C ARG A 193 14.29 7.30 4.43
N ALA A 194 14.17 8.42 3.72
CA ALA A 194 14.82 9.69 4.08
C ALA A 194 14.38 10.22 5.46
N ASP A 195 13.11 10.00 5.79
CA ASP A 195 12.51 10.43 7.07
C ASP A 195 12.71 9.39 8.21
N ARG A 196 13.51 8.35 8.02
CA ARG A 196 13.74 7.34 9.07
C ARG A 196 14.86 7.77 10.02
N ASP A 197 14.64 7.45 11.29
CA ASP A 197 15.70 7.49 12.28
C ASP A 197 16.68 6.33 12.06
N GLU A 198 17.94 6.52 12.43
CA GLU A 198 18.99 5.49 12.39
C GLU A 198 18.62 4.27 13.26
N ILE A 199 17.77 4.47 14.28
CA ILE A 199 17.24 3.41 15.16
C ILE A 199 15.73 3.45 15.15
N SER A 200 15.09 2.34 14.79
CA SER A 200 13.63 2.19 14.84
C SER A 200 13.20 0.96 15.65
N VAL A 201 12.34 1.18 16.64
CA VAL A 201 11.86 0.12 17.53
C VAL A 201 10.49 -0.40 17.07
N GLY A 202 10.35 -1.71 16.99
CA GLY A 202 9.05 -2.35 16.74
C GLY A 202 8.49 -2.19 15.32
N ALA A 203 9.23 -1.60 14.38
CA ALA A 203 8.74 -1.30 13.03
C ALA A 203 8.31 -2.54 12.22
N LYS A 204 8.96 -3.69 12.44
CA LYS A 204 8.63 -4.96 11.78
C LYS A 204 8.05 -6.00 12.74
N ASN A 205 8.56 -6.02 13.95
CA ASN A 205 8.09 -6.88 15.05
C ASN A 205 8.36 -6.16 16.38
N ILE A 206 7.50 -6.36 17.37
CA ILE A 206 7.59 -5.73 18.69
C ILE A 206 8.93 -6.03 19.41
N ASN A 207 9.54 -7.16 19.11
CA ASN A 207 10.79 -7.62 19.72
C ASN A 207 12.04 -7.24 18.89
N GLN A 208 11.90 -6.49 17.81
CA GLN A 208 12.98 -6.14 16.89
C GLN A 208 13.30 -4.64 16.95
N ILE A 209 14.59 -4.32 17.12
CA ILE A 209 15.15 -2.98 16.95
C ILE A 209 15.95 -2.98 15.65
N ASN A 210 15.57 -2.14 14.70
CA ASN A 210 16.32 -1.96 13.46
C ASN A 210 17.29 -0.81 13.62
N CYS A 211 18.54 -1.04 13.22
CA CYS A 211 19.62 -0.08 13.24
C CYS A 211 20.26 0.01 11.86
N SER A 212 20.32 1.21 11.29
CA SER A 212 20.76 1.47 9.91
C SER A 212 22.08 2.27 9.89
N PRO A 213 23.26 1.63 10.08
CA PRO A 213 24.54 2.31 10.21
C PRO A 213 24.97 3.08 8.97
N ILE A 214 24.48 2.69 7.80
CA ILE A 214 24.79 3.29 6.50
C ILE A 214 23.66 4.17 5.98
N LEU A 215 22.76 4.65 6.85
CA LEU A 215 21.58 5.43 6.45
C LEU A 215 21.93 6.66 5.59
N LYS A 216 23.06 7.29 5.86
CA LYS A 216 23.51 8.53 5.20
C LYS A 216 24.44 8.31 4.00
N TRP A 217 24.76 7.05 3.66
CA TRP A 217 25.62 6.74 2.53
C TRP A 217 24.89 6.92 1.20
N GLY A 218 25.52 7.52 0.22
CA GLY A 218 25.06 7.58 -1.16
C GLY A 218 25.41 6.32 -1.97
N THR A 219 24.83 6.21 -3.16
CA THR A 219 25.08 5.06 -4.05
C THR A 219 26.52 5.04 -4.56
N SER A 220 27.11 6.21 -4.84
CA SER A 220 28.48 6.33 -5.32
C SER A 220 29.47 5.85 -4.26
N GLU A 221 29.31 6.26 -3.02
CA GLU A 221 30.14 5.86 -1.90
C GLU A 221 30.13 4.35 -1.67
N LEU A 222 28.96 3.71 -1.82
CA LEU A 222 28.88 2.25 -1.73
C LEU A 222 29.73 1.56 -2.80
N PHE A 223 29.65 1.99 -4.06
CA PHE A 223 30.42 1.37 -5.14
C PHE A 223 31.92 1.67 -5.01
N ILE A 224 32.30 2.89 -4.64
CA ILE A 224 33.72 3.23 -4.36
C ILE A 224 34.26 2.31 -3.24
N TYR A 225 33.48 2.13 -2.17
CA TYR A 225 33.84 1.27 -1.06
C TYR A 225 34.03 -0.18 -1.48
N LEU A 226 33.04 -0.76 -2.19
CA LEU A 226 33.09 -2.16 -2.63
C LEU A 226 34.24 -2.42 -3.58
N LEU A 227 34.48 -1.52 -4.52
CA LEU A 227 35.56 -1.65 -5.50
C LEU A 227 36.93 -1.51 -4.85
N HIS A 228 37.12 -0.51 -3.99
CA HIS A 228 38.38 -0.27 -3.30
C HIS A 228 38.77 -1.44 -2.35
N ASN A 229 37.78 -1.97 -1.61
CA ASN A 229 38.03 -3.09 -0.71
C ASN A 229 37.98 -4.46 -1.39
N GLY A 230 37.88 -4.53 -2.72
CA GLY A 230 37.85 -5.78 -3.49
C GLY A 230 36.66 -6.69 -3.18
N ILE A 231 35.55 -6.13 -2.67
CA ILE A 231 34.34 -6.88 -2.32
C ILE A 231 33.53 -7.11 -3.60
N LEU A 232 33.33 -8.39 -3.94
CA LEU A 232 32.57 -8.77 -5.12
C LEU A 232 31.09 -8.52 -4.90
N PHE A 233 30.50 -7.67 -5.72
CA PHE A 233 29.07 -7.37 -5.67
C PHE A 233 28.26 -8.19 -6.69
N ASN A 234 26.93 -8.15 -6.52
CA ASN A 234 25.98 -8.93 -7.32
C ASN A 234 26.04 -8.56 -8.82
N GLU A 235 26.17 -9.56 -9.68
CA GLU A 235 26.24 -9.39 -11.14
C GLU A 235 24.99 -8.73 -11.75
N ALA A 236 23.86 -8.76 -11.05
CA ALA A 236 22.65 -8.09 -11.51
C ALA A 236 22.83 -6.57 -11.71
N TYR A 237 23.74 -5.93 -10.93
CA TYR A 237 24.07 -4.51 -11.13
C TYR A 237 24.76 -4.25 -12.47
N ARG A 238 25.60 -5.18 -12.94
CA ARG A 238 26.26 -5.09 -14.25
C ARG A 238 25.29 -5.27 -15.41
N LYS A 239 24.14 -5.91 -15.16
CA LYS A 239 23.05 -6.06 -16.13
C LYS A 239 22.09 -4.87 -16.17
N GLY A 240 22.34 -3.82 -15.35
CA GLY A 240 21.57 -2.58 -15.35
C GLY A 240 20.49 -2.51 -14.26
N LEU A 241 20.48 -3.42 -13.28
CA LEU A 241 19.61 -3.29 -12.11
C LEU A 241 20.24 -2.34 -11.10
N PHE A 242 19.45 -1.44 -10.55
CA PHE A 242 19.92 -0.46 -9.53
C PHE A 242 19.82 -1.00 -8.11
N ARG A 243 19.00 -2.02 -7.91
CA ARG A 243 18.83 -2.71 -6.63
C ARG A 243 18.60 -4.19 -6.88
N VAL A 244 18.72 -5.00 -5.83
CA VAL A 244 18.41 -6.43 -5.85
C VAL A 244 17.16 -6.69 -5.02
N GLY A 245 16.30 -7.59 -5.48
CA GLY A 245 15.03 -7.94 -4.83
C GLY A 245 14.38 -9.15 -5.46
N CYS A 246 13.10 -9.41 -5.10
CA CYS A 246 12.35 -10.53 -5.67
C CYS A 246 12.13 -10.33 -7.17
N ILE A 247 12.23 -11.42 -7.93
CA ILE A 247 12.21 -11.42 -9.39
C ILE A 247 10.91 -10.84 -9.97
N VAL A 248 9.75 -11.17 -9.40
CA VAL A 248 8.45 -10.56 -9.70
C VAL A 248 7.94 -9.87 -8.45
N CYS A 249 7.90 -8.55 -8.46
CA CYS A 249 7.57 -7.75 -7.28
C CYS A 249 6.55 -6.64 -7.62
N PRO A 250 5.51 -6.43 -6.82
CA PRO A 250 4.57 -5.33 -7.05
C PRO A 250 5.23 -3.95 -6.89
N MET A 251 6.39 -3.88 -6.23
CA MET A 251 7.17 -2.64 -6.03
C MET A 251 8.23 -2.43 -7.11
N SER A 252 8.35 -3.33 -8.10
CA SER A 252 9.29 -3.18 -9.21
C SER A 252 8.85 -2.06 -10.16
N SER A 253 9.85 -1.43 -10.79
CA SER A 253 9.65 -0.49 -11.89
C SER A 253 9.52 -1.25 -13.23
N ALA A 254 9.05 -0.56 -14.27
CA ALA A 254 9.03 -1.11 -15.62
C ALA A 254 10.46 -1.46 -16.11
N TRP A 255 11.47 -0.68 -15.72
CA TRP A 255 12.87 -0.97 -15.97
C TRP A 255 13.31 -2.31 -15.37
N TRP A 256 12.96 -2.57 -14.12
CA TRP A 256 13.21 -3.87 -13.49
C TRP A 256 12.53 -5.00 -14.25
N ASP A 257 11.24 -4.84 -14.54
CA ASP A 257 10.44 -5.86 -15.24
C ASP A 257 11.05 -6.17 -16.63
N GLY A 258 11.55 -5.15 -17.35
CA GLY A 258 12.21 -5.30 -18.63
C GLY A 258 13.58 -6.02 -18.56
N ILE A 259 14.44 -5.64 -17.60
CA ILE A 259 15.73 -6.31 -17.39
C ILE A 259 15.54 -7.76 -16.95
N VAL A 260 14.57 -8.03 -16.09
CA VAL A 260 14.27 -9.41 -15.66
C VAL A 260 13.76 -10.24 -16.84
N ASN A 261 12.90 -9.68 -17.68
CA ASN A 261 12.42 -10.35 -18.89
C ASN A 261 13.55 -10.68 -19.88
N ASP A 262 14.52 -9.79 -20.03
CA ASP A 262 15.63 -9.99 -20.96
C ASP A 262 16.73 -10.94 -20.41
N CYS A 263 17.06 -10.81 -19.11
CA CYS A 263 18.19 -11.49 -18.49
C CYS A 263 17.84 -12.75 -17.69
N TYR A 264 16.57 -12.89 -17.24
CA TYR A 264 16.12 -13.96 -16.32
C TYR A 264 14.73 -14.51 -16.68
N PRO A 265 14.41 -14.74 -17.98
CA PRO A 265 13.05 -15.08 -18.42
C PRO A 265 12.54 -16.39 -17.82
N ASP A 266 13.41 -17.39 -17.67
CA ASP A 266 13.03 -18.70 -17.12
C ASP A 266 12.74 -18.64 -15.62
N GLU A 267 13.51 -17.84 -14.88
CA GLU A 267 13.37 -17.71 -13.43
C GLU A 267 12.06 -16.99 -13.04
N MET A 268 11.56 -16.06 -13.86
CA MET A 268 10.32 -15.34 -13.58
C MET A 268 9.05 -16.08 -14.00
N ARG A 269 9.15 -17.07 -14.89
CA ARG A 269 8.02 -17.68 -15.62
C ARG A 269 6.93 -18.21 -14.69
N GLU A 270 7.30 -18.89 -13.64
CA GLU A 270 6.36 -19.52 -12.72
C GLU A 270 5.52 -18.49 -11.93
N LEU A 271 6.17 -17.45 -11.39
CA LEU A 271 5.47 -16.37 -10.68
C LEU A 271 4.66 -15.49 -11.64
N LEU A 272 5.16 -15.25 -12.84
CA LEU A 272 4.43 -14.49 -13.85
C LEU A 272 3.17 -15.24 -14.30
N SER A 273 3.20 -16.59 -14.39
CA SER A 273 2.00 -17.38 -14.72
C SER A 273 0.90 -17.21 -13.67
N ASN A 274 1.23 -17.07 -12.37
CA ASN A 274 0.26 -16.75 -11.33
C ASN A 274 -0.37 -15.36 -11.52
N VAL A 275 0.42 -14.37 -11.98
CA VAL A 275 -0.10 -13.04 -12.34
C VAL A 275 -1.03 -13.11 -13.54
N GLU A 276 -0.68 -13.92 -14.55
CA GLU A 276 -1.53 -14.14 -15.72
C GLU A 276 -2.85 -14.81 -15.36
N ASN A 277 -2.83 -15.85 -14.51
CA ASN A 277 -4.04 -16.54 -14.06
C ASN A 277 -4.99 -15.59 -13.33
N TYR A 278 -4.44 -14.73 -12.44
CA TYR A 278 -5.22 -13.67 -11.83
C TYR A 278 -5.79 -12.67 -12.84
N ALA A 279 -4.98 -12.25 -13.81
CA ALA A 279 -5.42 -11.30 -14.83
C ALA A 279 -6.55 -11.90 -15.70
N ARG A 280 -6.44 -13.16 -16.12
CA ARG A 280 -7.49 -13.88 -16.88
C ARG A 280 -8.81 -14.00 -16.13
N ALA A 281 -8.76 -14.13 -14.80
CA ALA A 281 -9.97 -14.17 -13.98
C ALA A 281 -10.72 -12.82 -13.93
N THR A 282 -10.04 -11.72 -14.28
CA THR A 282 -10.58 -10.35 -14.14
C THR A 282 -10.67 -9.57 -15.44
N LYS A 283 -9.97 -10.02 -16.51
CA LYS A 283 -9.86 -9.34 -17.80
C LYS A 283 -10.10 -10.31 -18.96
N PRO A 284 -10.60 -9.84 -20.12
CA PRO A 284 -10.60 -10.62 -21.36
C PRO A 284 -9.18 -11.00 -21.79
N ASP A 285 -9.03 -12.15 -22.43
CA ASP A 285 -7.69 -12.65 -22.87
C ASP A 285 -6.89 -11.66 -23.72
N SER A 286 -7.57 -10.88 -24.56
CA SER A 286 -6.96 -9.84 -25.39
C SER A 286 -6.33 -8.69 -24.58
N GLU A 287 -6.74 -8.49 -23.34
CA GLU A 287 -6.28 -7.39 -22.47
C GLU A 287 -5.29 -7.86 -21.39
N VAL A 288 -5.14 -9.17 -21.18
CA VAL A 288 -4.32 -9.73 -20.10
C VAL A 288 -2.88 -9.21 -20.13
N LYS A 289 -2.19 -9.34 -21.25
CA LYS A 289 -0.79 -8.87 -21.37
C LYS A 289 -0.68 -7.37 -21.14
N LYS A 290 -1.56 -6.59 -21.74
CA LYS A 290 -1.60 -5.14 -21.57
C LYS A 290 -1.83 -4.74 -20.11
N PHE A 291 -2.77 -5.40 -19.43
CA PHE A 291 -3.05 -5.17 -18.01
C PHE A 291 -1.83 -5.45 -17.13
N ILE A 292 -1.09 -6.52 -17.42
CA ILE A 292 0.12 -6.90 -16.69
C ILE A 292 1.24 -5.89 -16.95
N GLU A 293 1.51 -5.55 -18.22
CA GLU A 293 2.51 -4.55 -18.62
C GLU A 293 2.28 -3.18 -17.98
N GLN A 294 1.02 -2.76 -17.88
CA GLN A 294 0.64 -1.51 -17.23
C GLN A 294 0.69 -1.59 -15.70
N GLY A 295 1.07 -2.73 -15.12
CA GLY A 295 1.14 -2.93 -13.68
C GLY A 295 -0.22 -2.96 -12.98
N GLY A 296 -1.32 -3.23 -13.69
CA GLY A 296 -2.67 -3.28 -13.12
C GLY A 296 -2.80 -4.29 -11.97
N TRP A 297 -2.12 -5.43 -12.08
CA TRP A 297 -2.07 -6.44 -11.03
C TRP A 297 -1.40 -5.92 -9.73
N LYS A 298 -0.46 -4.97 -9.82
CA LYS A 298 0.25 -4.38 -8.68
C LYS A 298 -0.68 -3.55 -7.78
N ALA A 299 -1.84 -3.14 -8.30
CA ALA A 299 -2.86 -2.40 -7.56
C ALA A 299 -3.88 -3.30 -6.82
N ARG A 300 -3.74 -4.64 -6.92
CA ARG A 300 -4.66 -5.59 -6.29
C ARG A 300 -4.89 -5.31 -4.81
N MET A 301 -6.16 -5.34 -4.42
CA MET A 301 -6.63 -5.24 -3.04
C MET A 301 -7.73 -6.30 -2.81
N GLY A 302 -7.59 -7.10 -1.76
CA GLY A 302 -8.56 -8.14 -1.42
C GLY A 302 -8.59 -9.34 -2.39
N GLY A 303 -9.57 -10.22 -2.20
CA GLY A 303 -9.66 -11.53 -2.83
C GLY A 303 -10.50 -11.59 -4.11
N ARG A 304 -10.87 -10.44 -4.70
CA ARG A 304 -11.65 -10.42 -5.95
C ARG A 304 -10.86 -11.06 -7.10
N GLY A 305 -11.54 -11.93 -7.87
CA GLY A 305 -10.92 -12.62 -9.01
C GLY A 305 -9.97 -13.75 -8.61
N LEU A 306 -9.89 -14.10 -7.33
CA LEU A 306 -9.09 -15.22 -6.85
C LEU A 306 -9.99 -16.45 -6.58
N GLN A 307 -9.50 -17.64 -6.92
CA GLN A 307 -10.19 -18.89 -6.66
C GLN A 307 -10.46 -19.11 -5.16
N ASN A 308 -9.49 -18.74 -4.32
CA ASN A 308 -9.54 -18.89 -2.86
C ASN A 308 -10.02 -17.61 -2.15
N GLY A 309 -10.37 -16.58 -2.90
CA GLY A 309 -10.88 -15.31 -2.39
C GLY A 309 -12.40 -15.21 -2.37
N GLY A 310 -12.92 -14.00 -2.22
CA GLY A 310 -14.34 -13.69 -2.28
C GLY A 310 -15.05 -13.86 -0.93
N ASN A 311 -16.39 -13.97 -0.98
CA ASN A 311 -17.23 -14.09 0.21
C ASN A 311 -17.37 -15.55 0.65
N ARG A 312 -16.55 -15.96 1.60
CA ARG A 312 -16.65 -17.30 2.22
C ARG A 312 -17.50 -17.32 3.49
N VAL A 313 -17.81 -16.15 4.04
CA VAL A 313 -18.63 -15.96 5.23
C VAL A 313 -19.73 -14.99 4.92
N VAL A 314 -20.97 -15.34 5.26
CA VAL A 314 -22.15 -14.48 5.15
C VAL A 314 -22.65 -14.15 6.56
N GLU A 315 -22.68 -12.88 6.91
CA GLU A 315 -23.22 -12.38 8.18
C GLU A 315 -24.72 -12.06 8.03
N LYS A 316 -25.52 -12.45 9.03
CA LYS A 316 -26.93 -12.08 9.14
C LYS A 316 -27.24 -11.70 10.57
N ILE A 317 -27.92 -10.58 10.76
CA ILE A 317 -28.43 -10.12 12.06
C ILE A 317 -29.96 -10.16 11.99
N ALA A 318 -30.58 -10.89 12.90
CA ALA A 318 -32.03 -10.99 13.05
C ALA A 318 -32.38 -11.48 14.47
N ASP A 319 -33.48 -11.05 15.02
CA ASP A 319 -34.07 -11.56 16.27
C ASP A 319 -33.08 -11.58 17.46
N ASP A 320 -32.37 -10.47 17.67
CA ASP A 320 -31.34 -10.30 18.70
C ASP A 320 -30.18 -11.32 18.59
N LYS A 321 -29.91 -11.84 17.37
CA LYS A 321 -28.86 -12.80 17.08
C LYS A 321 -28.00 -12.33 15.92
N ILE A 322 -26.72 -12.72 15.93
CA ILE A 322 -25.81 -12.59 14.80
C ILE A 322 -25.38 -13.99 14.37
N SER A 323 -25.50 -14.27 13.08
CA SER A 323 -25.14 -15.55 12.49
C SER A 323 -24.08 -15.40 11.42
N PHE A 324 -23.10 -16.31 11.43
CA PHE A 324 -22.04 -16.43 10.43
C PHE A 324 -22.23 -17.76 9.69
N SER A 325 -22.64 -17.69 8.42
CA SER A 325 -22.80 -18.86 7.55
C SER A 325 -21.55 -19.04 6.70
N PHE A 326 -20.96 -20.23 6.73
CA PHE A 326 -19.74 -20.54 5.99
C PHE A 326 -20.05 -21.25 4.67
N VAL A 327 -19.69 -20.65 3.55
CA VAL A 327 -19.70 -21.32 2.23
C VAL A 327 -18.62 -22.40 2.20
N SER A 328 -17.45 -22.08 2.78
CA SER A 328 -16.37 -23.03 3.03
C SER A 328 -15.58 -22.58 4.25
N LYS A 329 -15.05 -23.53 5.02
CA LYS A 329 -14.18 -23.27 6.17
C LYS A 329 -12.86 -24.01 6.03
N ARG A 330 -11.77 -23.42 6.50
CA ARG A 330 -10.43 -24.04 6.55
C ARG A 330 -10.03 -24.45 7.95
N GLN A 331 -10.57 -23.77 8.96
CA GLN A 331 -10.25 -24.00 10.38
C GLN A 331 -11.49 -24.42 11.17
N ASN A 332 -11.29 -25.04 12.33
CA ASN A 332 -12.34 -25.34 13.26
C ASN A 332 -12.76 -24.09 14.02
N TRP A 333 -14.06 -23.80 14.08
CA TRP A 333 -14.58 -22.63 14.77
C TRP A 333 -14.20 -22.61 16.25
N LEU A 334 -14.43 -23.71 16.97
CA LEU A 334 -14.17 -23.81 18.41
C LEU A 334 -12.70 -23.51 18.73
N GLN A 335 -11.77 -24.02 17.92
CA GLN A 335 -10.34 -23.72 18.06
C GLN A 335 -10.03 -22.23 17.82
N VAL A 336 -10.67 -21.62 16.85
CA VAL A 336 -10.37 -20.22 16.54
C VAL A 336 -11.07 -19.27 17.50
N CYS A 337 -12.31 -19.55 17.89
CA CYS A 337 -13.07 -18.65 18.79
C CYS A 337 -12.57 -18.68 20.25
N SER A 338 -11.84 -19.74 20.68
CA SER A 338 -11.19 -19.75 22.00
C SER A 338 -10.18 -18.60 22.21
N ILE A 339 -9.75 -17.95 21.13
CA ILE A 339 -8.95 -16.71 21.18
C ILE A 339 -9.68 -15.58 21.95
N LEU A 340 -11.01 -15.52 21.87
CA LEU A 340 -11.80 -14.46 22.48
C LEU A 340 -12.04 -14.66 23.99
N GLY A 341 -11.96 -15.90 24.44
CA GLY A 341 -12.18 -16.24 25.85
C GLY A 341 -12.62 -17.70 26.05
N PRO A 342 -12.69 -18.15 27.29
CA PRO A 342 -13.07 -19.51 27.66
C PRO A 342 -14.45 -19.90 27.13
N ILE A 343 -14.56 -21.17 26.71
CA ILE A 343 -15.78 -21.74 26.15
C ILE A 343 -16.24 -22.91 27.05
N VAL A 344 -17.51 -22.92 27.38
CA VAL A 344 -18.15 -23.98 28.15
C VAL A 344 -19.28 -24.57 27.32
N TYR A 345 -19.21 -25.87 27.05
CA TYR A 345 -20.31 -26.61 26.44
C TYR A 345 -21.48 -26.71 27.43
N ARG A 346 -22.69 -26.56 26.97
CA ARG A 346 -23.92 -26.72 27.77
C ARG A 346 -24.64 -27.99 27.34
N ASP A 347 -25.58 -27.87 26.42
CA ASP A 347 -26.35 -28.97 25.85
C ASP A 347 -26.85 -28.57 24.45
N ASN A 348 -27.35 -29.49 23.66
CA ASN A 348 -27.93 -29.26 22.33
C ASN A 348 -27.07 -28.39 21.41
N ASP A 349 -25.74 -28.60 21.39
CA ASP A 349 -24.77 -27.81 20.62
C ASP A 349 -24.73 -26.33 21.00
N ILE A 350 -25.18 -25.99 22.20
CA ILE A 350 -25.12 -24.65 22.78
C ILE A 350 -23.87 -24.55 23.64
N TYR A 351 -23.16 -23.46 23.45
CA TYR A 351 -21.94 -23.08 24.16
C TYR A 351 -22.12 -21.73 24.85
N THR A 352 -21.49 -21.56 25.99
CA THR A 352 -21.31 -20.25 26.64
C THR A 352 -19.87 -19.82 26.47
N GLN A 353 -19.65 -18.59 26.07
CA GLN A 353 -18.33 -18.01 25.90
C GLN A 353 -18.24 -16.66 26.67
N LEU A 354 -17.17 -16.50 27.45
CA LEU A 354 -16.85 -15.26 28.11
C LEU A 354 -15.99 -14.40 27.18
N ILE A 355 -16.55 -13.31 26.66
CA ILE A 355 -15.84 -12.36 25.79
C ILE A 355 -15.83 -10.99 26.49
N ASP A 356 -14.65 -10.42 26.71
CA ASP A 356 -14.48 -9.12 27.39
C ASP A 356 -15.32 -8.97 28.67
N LYS A 357 -15.25 -10.01 29.54
CA LYS A 357 -15.97 -10.13 30.81
C LYS A 357 -17.51 -10.20 30.71
N GLN A 358 -18.05 -10.40 29.50
CA GLN A 358 -19.48 -10.60 29.26
C GLN A 358 -19.73 -12.00 28.75
N GLU A 359 -20.80 -12.63 29.20
CA GLU A 359 -21.22 -13.95 28.76
C GLU A 359 -22.12 -13.85 27.53
N PHE A 360 -21.75 -14.60 26.48
CA PHE A 360 -22.54 -14.80 25.28
C PHE A 360 -22.79 -16.28 25.07
N GLN A 361 -23.96 -16.60 24.55
CA GLN A 361 -24.27 -17.94 24.12
C GLN A 361 -24.07 -18.05 22.60
N PHE A 362 -23.65 -19.21 22.13
CA PHE A 362 -23.64 -19.51 20.71
C PHE A 362 -23.97 -20.96 20.42
N GLN A 363 -24.44 -21.21 19.21
CA GLN A 363 -24.78 -22.53 18.70
C GLN A 363 -24.10 -22.73 17.34
N ILE A 364 -23.65 -23.96 17.08
CA ILE A 364 -23.13 -24.39 15.78
C ILE A 364 -24.16 -25.34 15.18
N SER A 365 -24.67 -25.03 13.99
CA SER A 365 -25.62 -25.85 13.27
C SER A 365 -25.13 -26.13 11.84
N GLY A 366 -25.56 -27.25 11.26
CA GLY A 366 -25.19 -27.65 9.89
C GLY A 366 -23.81 -28.30 9.78
N GLU A 367 -23.75 -29.50 9.24
CA GLU A 367 -22.48 -30.28 9.09
C GLU A 367 -21.65 -29.80 7.91
N THR A 368 -22.22 -29.70 6.73
CA THR A 368 -21.52 -29.34 5.48
C THR A 368 -21.36 -27.85 5.29
N LYS A 369 -22.36 -27.06 5.67
CA LYS A 369 -22.33 -25.59 5.64
C LYS A 369 -22.65 -25.06 7.04
N PRO A 370 -21.66 -25.03 7.93
CA PRO A 370 -21.91 -24.65 9.31
C PRO A 370 -22.37 -23.21 9.41
N VAL A 371 -23.31 -22.99 10.30
CA VAL A 371 -23.80 -21.69 10.73
C VAL A 371 -23.52 -21.55 12.21
N VAL A 372 -22.83 -20.50 12.58
CA VAL A 372 -22.55 -20.15 13.98
C VAL A 372 -23.39 -18.96 14.35
N THR A 373 -24.23 -19.10 15.35
CA THR A 373 -25.17 -18.05 15.79
C THR A 373 -24.88 -17.66 17.22
N TYR A 374 -24.61 -16.39 17.47
CA TYR A 374 -24.38 -15.80 18.80
C TYR A 374 -25.56 -14.96 19.25
N TRP A 375 -25.82 -14.94 20.58
CA TRP A 375 -26.81 -14.08 21.24
C TRP A 375 -26.43 -13.77 22.69
N PRO A 376 -26.98 -12.71 23.30
CA PRO A 376 -27.84 -11.69 22.70
C PRO A 376 -27.02 -10.63 21.93
N TYR A 377 -27.46 -10.30 20.70
CA TYR A 377 -26.78 -9.30 19.85
C TYR A 377 -26.84 -7.89 20.48
N SER A 378 -27.93 -7.55 21.15
CA SER A 378 -28.14 -6.26 21.81
C SER A 378 -27.11 -5.91 22.90
N LYS A 379 -26.42 -6.93 23.45
CA LYS A 379 -25.33 -6.75 24.42
C LYS A 379 -23.94 -6.65 23.75
N MET A 380 -23.84 -6.86 22.44
CA MET A 380 -22.57 -6.84 21.74
C MET A 380 -22.18 -5.41 21.40
N ASP A 381 -21.09 -4.96 21.96
CA ASP A 381 -20.48 -3.70 21.56
C ASP A 381 -19.66 -3.83 20.26
N ARG A 382 -19.10 -2.70 19.82
CA ARG A 382 -18.30 -2.65 18.58
C ARG A 382 -17.06 -3.56 18.62
N PHE A 383 -16.46 -3.75 19.80
CA PHE A 383 -15.26 -4.59 19.95
C PHE A 383 -15.61 -6.06 19.81
N VAL A 384 -16.62 -6.54 20.54
CA VAL A 384 -17.10 -7.92 20.44
C VAL A 384 -17.48 -8.28 19.00
N LEU A 385 -18.22 -7.42 18.32
CA LEU A 385 -18.61 -7.62 16.92
C LEU A 385 -17.40 -7.66 15.97
N SER A 386 -16.41 -6.78 16.15
CA SER A 386 -15.19 -6.77 15.35
C SER A 386 -14.39 -8.06 15.53
N HIS A 387 -14.26 -8.52 16.76
CA HIS A 387 -13.55 -9.75 17.10
C HIS A 387 -14.26 -11.00 16.54
N LEU A 388 -15.59 -11.10 16.67
CA LEU A 388 -16.36 -12.21 16.09
C LEU A 388 -16.21 -12.25 14.57
N ARG A 389 -16.26 -11.12 13.89
CA ARG A 389 -15.98 -11.00 12.45
C ARG A 389 -14.56 -11.43 12.10
N GLY A 390 -13.58 -11.04 12.92
CA GLY A 390 -12.18 -11.46 12.80
C GLY A 390 -12.02 -12.98 12.92
N ILE A 391 -12.70 -13.61 13.89
CA ILE A 391 -12.75 -15.06 14.06
C ILE A 391 -13.40 -15.73 12.85
N ALA A 392 -14.54 -15.24 12.38
CA ALA A 392 -15.24 -15.77 11.23
C ALA A 392 -14.36 -15.75 9.96
N ASN A 393 -13.71 -14.61 9.71
CA ASN A 393 -12.77 -14.48 8.60
C ASN A 393 -11.56 -15.41 8.75
N LYS A 394 -10.98 -15.51 9.95
CA LYS A 394 -9.85 -16.42 10.19
C LYS A 394 -10.24 -17.88 9.97
N THR A 395 -11.42 -18.27 10.43
CA THR A 395 -11.97 -19.63 10.22
C THR A 395 -12.12 -19.95 8.74
N ALA A 396 -12.58 -18.98 7.93
CA ALA A 396 -12.82 -19.18 6.51
C ALA A 396 -11.56 -19.16 5.64
N TYR A 397 -10.60 -18.26 5.93
CA TYR A 397 -9.51 -17.96 5.00
C TYR A 397 -8.13 -18.47 5.43
N CYS A 398 -7.91 -18.80 6.72
CA CYS A 398 -6.58 -19.19 7.21
C CYS A 398 -6.06 -20.45 6.50
N PHE A 399 -4.82 -20.42 6.02
CA PHE A 399 -4.13 -21.56 5.44
C PHE A 399 -2.72 -21.78 6.03
N GLY A 400 -2.49 -21.29 7.25
CA GLY A 400 -1.32 -21.68 8.02
C GLY A 400 -0.03 -20.90 7.73
N CYS A 401 -0.09 -19.62 7.34
CA CYS A 401 1.11 -18.82 7.02
C CYS A 401 2.00 -18.45 8.22
N LYS A 402 1.67 -18.87 9.44
CA LYS A 402 2.40 -18.62 10.70
C LYS A 402 2.57 -17.15 11.12
N ALA A 403 2.00 -16.18 10.41
CA ALA A 403 2.11 -14.78 10.79
C ALA A 403 1.53 -14.49 12.19
N CYS A 404 0.43 -15.15 12.54
CA CYS A 404 -0.19 -15.02 13.87
C CYS A 404 0.64 -15.67 14.99
N GLU A 405 1.35 -16.75 14.68
CA GLU A 405 2.26 -17.42 15.61
C GLU A 405 3.37 -16.48 16.06
N VAL A 406 3.96 -15.77 15.12
CA VAL A 406 5.00 -14.76 15.39
C VAL A 406 4.47 -13.58 16.20
N GLN A 407 3.21 -13.21 16.02
CA GLN A 407 2.57 -12.09 16.72
C GLN A 407 2.08 -12.41 18.13
N CYS A 408 1.98 -13.69 18.50
CA CYS A 408 1.51 -14.08 19.83
C CYS A 408 2.55 -13.72 20.92
N PRO A 409 2.24 -12.86 21.90
CA PRO A 409 3.24 -12.43 22.89
C PRO A 409 3.57 -13.51 23.94
N VAL A 410 2.70 -14.54 24.08
CA VAL A 410 2.80 -15.57 25.14
C VAL A 410 2.99 -16.98 24.60
N ASN A 411 3.28 -17.11 23.30
CA ASN A 411 3.43 -18.42 22.64
C ASN A 411 2.24 -19.39 22.84
N ALA A 412 1.04 -18.84 22.84
CA ALA A 412 -0.19 -19.63 22.95
C ALA A 412 -0.70 -20.10 21.58
N PHE A 413 -0.27 -19.47 20.50
CA PHE A 413 -0.74 -19.73 19.13
C PHE A 413 0.31 -20.51 18.34
N SER A 414 -0.07 -21.61 17.73
CA SER A 414 0.77 -22.36 16.81
C SER A 414 -0.01 -22.86 15.60
N ILE A 415 0.71 -23.14 14.52
CA ILE A 415 0.19 -23.77 13.31
C ILE A 415 0.84 -25.15 13.20
N THR A 416 0.01 -26.18 13.15
CA THR A 416 0.46 -27.56 12.94
C THR A 416 1.03 -27.75 11.52
N GLU A 417 1.74 -28.82 11.28
CA GLU A 417 2.26 -29.20 9.95
C GLU A 417 1.16 -29.27 8.88
N ASN A 418 -0.04 -29.70 9.27
CA ASN A 418 -1.22 -29.76 8.40
C ASN A 418 -1.93 -28.40 8.24
N GLY A 419 -1.30 -27.29 8.64
CA GLY A 419 -1.84 -25.94 8.51
C GLY A 419 -3.03 -25.61 9.43
N LYS A 420 -3.27 -26.44 10.46
CA LYS A 420 -4.37 -26.22 11.42
C LYS A 420 -3.92 -25.38 12.60
N ILE A 421 -4.83 -24.52 13.05
CA ILE A 421 -4.62 -23.68 14.24
C ILE A 421 -4.73 -24.56 15.48
N TYR A 422 -3.78 -24.37 16.38
CA TYR A 422 -3.80 -24.91 17.74
C TYR A 422 -3.54 -23.78 18.73
N ILE A 423 -4.44 -23.63 19.71
CA ILE A 423 -4.35 -22.63 20.78
C ILE A 423 -4.11 -23.35 22.10
N ARG A 424 -3.05 -22.95 22.81
CA ARG A 424 -2.80 -23.36 24.18
C ARG A 424 -3.59 -22.43 25.11
N GLU A 425 -4.74 -22.92 25.59
CA GLU A 425 -5.66 -22.15 26.42
C GLU A 425 -5.04 -21.75 27.75
N ASP A 426 -4.17 -22.61 28.31
CA ASP A 426 -3.41 -22.34 29.54
C ASP A 426 -2.44 -21.14 29.44
N ARG A 427 -2.11 -20.72 28.22
CA ARG A 427 -1.22 -19.59 27.95
C ARG A 427 -1.92 -18.39 27.30
N CYS A 428 -3.05 -18.63 26.65
CA CYS A 428 -3.73 -17.57 25.92
C CYS A 428 -4.25 -16.49 26.86
N ILE A 429 -3.81 -15.24 26.68
CA ILE A 429 -4.25 -14.07 27.44
C ILE A 429 -5.36 -13.30 26.73
N HIS A 430 -5.96 -13.84 25.69
CA HIS A 430 -7.08 -13.30 24.91
C HIS A 430 -6.83 -11.87 24.39
N CYS A 431 -5.57 -11.52 24.07
CA CYS A 431 -5.19 -10.19 23.59
C CYS A 431 -5.62 -9.88 22.15
N CYS A 432 -6.18 -10.82 21.44
CA CYS A 432 -6.71 -10.73 20.07
C CYS A 432 -5.70 -10.27 18.98
N ASN A 433 -4.41 -10.10 19.28
CA ASN A 433 -3.38 -9.70 18.31
C ASN A 433 -3.30 -10.60 17.07
N CYS A 434 -3.75 -11.86 17.17
CA CYS A 434 -3.77 -12.82 16.07
C CYS A 434 -4.97 -12.68 15.14
N ILE A 435 -5.97 -11.86 15.46
CA ILE A 435 -7.18 -11.63 14.66
C ILE A 435 -7.39 -10.15 14.28
N GLU A 436 -6.75 -9.20 14.97
CA GLU A 436 -6.84 -7.79 14.62
C GLU A 436 -6.32 -7.50 13.22
N PHE A 437 -7.00 -6.60 12.49
CA PHE A 437 -6.62 -6.21 11.12
C PHE A 437 -5.91 -4.85 11.04
N THR A 438 -5.71 -4.19 12.16
CA THR A 438 -5.12 -2.85 12.25
C THR A 438 -3.61 -2.92 12.45
N ASN A 439 -2.88 -1.92 11.94
CA ASN A 439 -1.42 -1.74 12.16
C ASN A 439 -0.54 -2.93 11.77
N GLY A 440 -0.92 -3.68 10.72
CA GLY A 440 -0.11 -4.80 10.22
C GLY A 440 -0.18 -6.08 11.07
N LYS A 441 -1.04 -6.11 12.10
CA LYS A 441 -1.33 -7.26 12.94
C LYS A 441 -2.51 -8.09 12.39
N GLY A 442 -2.69 -9.29 12.88
CA GLY A 442 -3.84 -10.14 12.62
C GLY A 442 -3.66 -11.15 11.49
N CYS A 443 -4.77 -11.63 10.93
CA CYS A 443 -4.77 -12.69 9.94
C CYS A 443 -4.48 -12.14 8.53
N LEU A 444 -3.26 -12.33 8.02
CA LEU A 444 -2.88 -11.92 6.66
C LEU A 444 -3.75 -12.55 5.58
N ALA A 445 -4.12 -13.83 5.74
CA ALA A 445 -4.94 -14.52 4.76
C ALA A 445 -6.33 -13.90 4.67
N ALA A 446 -7.00 -13.66 5.79
CA ALA A 446 -8.30 -12.99 5.80
C ALA A 446 -8.23 -11.61 5.14
N LYS A 447 -7.20 -10.81 5.47
CA LYS A 447 -6.98 -9.49 4.87
C LYS A 447 -6.75 -9.53 3.36
N SER A 448 -6.05 -10.57 2.87
CA SER A 448 -5.67 -10.69 1.46
C SER A 448 -6.74 -11.33 0.59
N LEU A 449 -7.61 -12.16 1.17
CA LEU A 449 -8.56 -13.01 0.44
C LEU A 449 -10.01 -12.58 0.63
N SER A 450 -10.37 -11.95 1.75
CA SER A 450 -11.72 -11.42 1.91
C SER A 450 -11.91 -10.22 0.98
N VAL A 451 -13.15 -10.02 0.54
CA VAL A 451 -13.50 -8.85 -0.28
C VAL A 451 -13.78 -7.63 0.60
N THR A 452 -14.04 -7.86 1.90
CA THR A 452 -14.33 -6.82 2.90
C THR A 452 -13.10 -6.13 3.49
N GLY A 453 -11.90 -6.43 3.03
CA GLY A 453 -10.66 -5.84 3.54
C GLY A 453 -10.41 -4.39 3.16
N GLY A 454 -11.40 -3.53 3.26
CA GLY A 454 -11.25 -2.08 3.17
C GLY A 454 -10.63 -1.53 4.44
N GLU A 455 -9.31 -1.60 4.57
CA GLU A 455 -8.57 -0.89 5.60
C GLU A 455 -8.48 0.58 5.28
N ASN A 456 -9.48 1.32 5.56
CA ASN A 456 -9.29 2.71 5.96
C ASN A 456 -10.30 2.91 7.08
N GLY A 457 -9.83 3.12 8.30
CA GLY A 457 -10.62 3.55 9.42
C GLY A 457 -11.21 4.96 9.20
N MET A 458 -11.68 5.20 7.99
CA MET A 458 -12.40 6.42 7.64
C MET A 458 -13.73 6.42 8.40
N ASN A 459 -13.93 7.44 9.18
CA ASN A 459 -15.23 7.70 9.75
C ASN A 459 -16.20 8.08 8.62
N LEU A 460 -17.06 7.14 8.23
CA LEU A 460 -18.05 7.32 7.16
C LEU A 460 -19.38 7.87 7.68
N LYS A 461 -19.43 8.36 8.93
CA LYS A 461 -20.64 8.96 9.54
C LYS A 461 -21.14 10.13 8.68
N GLY A 462 -22.39 10.03 8.22
CA GLY A 462 -22.99 11.05 7.38
C GLY A 462 -22.78 10.89 5.87
N MET A 463 -22.28 9.75 5.40
CA MET A 463 -22.11 9.48 3.95
C MET A 463 -23.42 9.50 3.17
N ASN A 464 -24.58 9.36 3.82
CA ASN A 464 -25.92 9.38 3.19
C ASN A 464 -26.55 10.78 3.10
N ARG A 465 -25.79 11.85 3.43
CA ARG A 465 -26.28 13.23 3.42
C ARG A 465 -26.75 13.72 2.03
N TYR A 466 -26.28 13.06 0.96
CA TYR A 466 -26.69 13.34 -0.42
C TYR A 466 -28.03 12.68 -0.79
N GLN A 467 -28.64 11.95 0.13
CA GLN A 467 -29.81 11.10 -0.06
C GLN A 467 -29.57 10.04 -1.12
N HIS A 468 -29.86 10.18 -2.38
CA HIS A 468 -29.47 9.33 -3.50
C HIS A 468 -29.23 10.15 -4.78
N PHE A 469 -29.08 11.47 -4.64
CA PHE A 469 -28.89 12.35 -5.76
C PHE A 469 -27.43 12.76 -5.92
N GLY A 470 -26.85 12.51 -7.11
CA GLY A 470 -25.53 12.96 -7.48
C GLY A 470 -25.50 14.42 -7.95
N LEU A 471 -24.32 15.04 -7.92
CA LEU A 471 -24.11 16.35 -8.52
C LEU A 471 -24.17 16.22 -10.06
N ARG A 472 -25.01 17.03 -10.69
CA ARG A 472 -25.29 16.98 -12.13
C ARG A 472 -24.88 18.27 -12.80
N ARG A 473 -24.42 18.17 -14.06
CA ARG A 473 -24.04 19.33 -14.85
C ARG A 473 -25.18 20.37 -14.97
N PRO A 474 -26.44 20.03 -15.27
CA PRO A 474 -27.52 21.02 -15.34
C PRO A 474 -27.79 21.74 -14.01
N TRP A 475 -27.54 21.05 -12.87
CA TRP A 475 -27.69 21.68 -11.55
C TRP A 475 -26.60 22.70 -11.28
N LEU A 476 -25.37 22.42 -11.73
CA LEU A 476 -24.27 23.36 -11.62
C LEU A 476 -24.45 24.56 -12.55
N GLU A 477 -24.97 24.36 -13.79
CA GLU A 477 -25.35 25.41 -14.73
C GLU A 477 -26.38 26.35 -14.09
N HIS A 478 -27.44 25.79 -13.52
CA HIS A 478 -28.47 26.54 -12.82
C HIS A 478 -27.92 27.35 -11.63
N PHE A 479 -27.01 26.77 -10.85
CA PHE A 479 -26.36 27.48 -9.75
C PHE A 479 -25.40 28.59 -10.26
N PHE A 480 -24.68 28.37 -11.35
CA PHE A 480 -23.79 29.36 -11.94
C PHE A 480 -24.55 30.58 -12.48
N GLU A 481 -25.75 30.36 -13.02
CA GLU A 481 -26.60 31.41 -13.58
C GLU A 481 -27.32 32.21 -12.48
N HIS A 482 -27.89 31.52 -11.48
CA HIS A 482 -28.80 32.13 -10.51
C HIS A 482 -28.21 32.30 -9.11
N LYS A 483 -26.99 31.79 -8.87
CA LYS A 483 -26.29 31.83 -7.57
C LYS A 483 -27.19 31.32 -6.44
N GLU A 484 -27.22 32.02 -5.29
CA GLU A 484 -28.07 31.69 -4.14
C GLU A 484 -29.57 31.69 -4.44
N ASN A 485 -30.02 32.44 -5.44
CA ASN A 485 -31.42 32.51 -5.84
C ASN A 485 -31.93 31.18 -6.46
N CYS A 486 -31.02 30.33 -6.97
CA CYS A 486 -31.38 29.03 -7.55
C CYS A 486 -32.21 28.17 -6.60
N PHE A 487 -32.03 28.31 -5.28
CA PHE A 487 -32.74 27.50 -4.28
C PHE A 487 -34.20 27.90 -4.04
N THR A 488 -34.66 29.05 -4.58
CA THR A 488 -36.01 29.58 -4.42
C THR A 488 -36.83 29.50 -5.70
N MET A 489 -36.20 29.14 -6.82
CA MET A 489 -36.84 29.19 -8.15
C MET A 489 -37.77 28.01 -8.47
N GLY A 490 -37.85 26.99 -7.61
CA GLY A 490 -38.82 25.88 -7.77
C GLY A 490 -38.53 24.91 -8.89
N SER A 491 -37.37 24.97 -9.57
CA SER A 491 -36.99 24.10 -10.68
C SER A 491 -36.62 22.66 -10.26
N LEU A 492 -36.33 22.44 -8.97
CA LEU A 492 -35.98 21.15 -8.39
C LEU A 492 -36.89 20.80 -7.20
N GLY A 493 -37.04 19.51 -6.90
CA GLY A 493 -37.73 19.07 -5.69
C GLY A 493 -36.94 19.39 -4.41
N THR A 494 -37.62 19.50 -3.27
CA THR A 494 -37.01 19.86 -1.99
C THR A 494 -35.78 19.01 -1.62
N ARG A 495 -35.87 17.68 -1.80
CA ARG A 495 -34.75 16.76 -1.52
C ARG A 495 -33.58 16.94 -2.49
N GLN A 496 -33.87 17.31 -3.75
CA GLN A 496 -32.83 17.61 -4.75
C GLN A 496 -32.07 18.89 -4.39
N TYR A 497 -32.79 19.93 -3.94
CA TYR A 497 -32.17 21.15 -3.42
C TYR A 497 -31.31 20.91 -2.19
N ASP A 498 -31.75 20.05 -1.27
CA ASP A 498 -30.96 19.69 -0.08
C ASP A 498 -29.67 18.97 -0.48
N SER A 499 -29.75 18.03 -1.43
CA SER A 499 -28.58 17.36 -1.97
C SER A 499 -27.65 18.33 -2.72
N LEU A 500 -28.18 19.19 -3.57
CA LEU A 500 -27.39 20.20 -4.28
C LEU A 500 -26.62 21.12 -3.33
N ARG A 501 -27.25 21.58 -2.24
CA ARG A 501 -26.56 22.40 -1.23
C ARG A 501 -25.40 21.66 -0.59
N VAL A 502 -25.57 20.38 -0.28
CA VAL A 502 -24.48 19.56 0.27
C VAL A 502 -23.32 19.44 -0.72
N TRP A 503 -23.62 19.09 -1.96
CA TRP A 503 -22.58 18.99 -2.99
C TRP A 503 -21.85 20.30 -3.23
N LEU A 504 -22.55 21.44 -3.32
CA LEU A 504 -21.94 22.75 -3.54
C LEU A 504 -21.07 23.20 -2.35
N LYS A 505 -21.48 22.89 -1.12
CA LYS A 505 -20.68 23.15 0.08
C LYS A 505 -19.42 22.31 0.10
N GLU A 506 -19.52 21.04 -0.19
CA GLU A 506 -18.37 20.11 -0.23
C GLU A 506 -17.44 20.39 -1.44
N ALA A 507 -17.99 20.87 -2.55
CA ALA A 507 -17.22 21.37 -3.68
C ALA A 507 -16.52 22.72 -3.39
N GLY A 508 -16.75 23.34 -2.22
CA GLY A 508 -16.19 24.63 -1.86
C GLY A 508 -16.80 25.83 -2.58
N LEU A 509 -17.92 25.66 -3.30
CA LEU A 509 -18.56 26.70 -4.09
C LEU A 509 -19.58 27.52 -3.29
N LEU A 510 -20.06 26.98 -2.18
CA LEU A 510 -21.08 27.57 -1.33
C LEU A 510 -20.64 27.51 0.13
N THR A 511 -20.78 28.59 0.91
CA THR A 511 -20.57 28.62 2.35
C THR A 511 -21.89 28.76 3.10
N ALA A 512 -21.99 28.21 4.32
CA ALA A 512 -23.18 28.31 5.14
C ALA A 512 -23.28 29.70 5.81
N THR A 513 -24.47 30.28 5.82
CA THR A 513 -24.77 31.51 6.55
C THR A 513 -25.53 31.16 7.82
N GLY A 514 -24.80 30.97 8.94
CA GLY A 514 -25.37 30.69 10.29
C GLY A 514 -25.62 29.20 10.59
N LYS A 515 -25.97 28.90 11.87
CA LYS A 515 -26.35 27.57 12.34
C LYS A 515 -27.68 27.14 11.75
N GLY A 516 -27.70 26.01 11.00
CA GLY A 516 -28.93 25.46 10.44
C GLY A 516 -29.47 26.18 9.20
N ALA A 517 -28.72 27.09 8.60
CA ALA A 517 -29.16 27.88 7.46
C ALA A 517 -29.40 27.01 6.20
N LYS A 518 -30.59 27.10 5.65
CA LYS A 518 -30.96 26.57 4.33
C LYS A 518 -30.38 27.39 3.18
N SER A 519 -29.84 28.60 3.47
CA SER A 519 -29.18 29.51 2.54
C SER A 519 -27.66 29.43 2.68
N GLY A 520 -26.97 29.82 1.65
CA GLY A 520 -25.50 29.95 1.61
C GLY A 520 -25.12 31.01 0.58
N VAL A 521 -23.92 31.55 0.69
CA VAL A 521 -23.38 32.52 -0.25
C VAL A 521 -22.27 31.90 -1.09
N PRO A 522 -22.10 32.29 -2.38
CA PRO A 522 -21.00 31.87 -3.22
C PRO A 522 -19.63 32.23 -2.58
N THR A 523 -18.65 31.38 -2.76
CA THR A 523 -17.30 31.55 -2.21
C THR A 523 -16.37 32.27 -3.19
N SER A 524 -15.13 32.60 -2.74
CA SER A 524 -14.07 33.08 -3.63
C SER A 524 -13.72 32.06 -4.71
N LEU A 525 -13.77 30.76 -4.38
CA LEU A 525 -13.58 29.68 -5.36
C LEU A 525 -14.66 29.69 -6.46
N PHE A 526 -15.92 29.93 -6.09
CA PHE A 526 -17.00 30.07 -7.07
C PHE A 526 -16.66 31.18 -8.09
N ASN A 527 -16.19 32.35 -7.64
CA ASN A 527 -15.85 33.47 -8.52
C ASN A 527 -14.71 33.13 -9.50
N LYS A 528 -13.83 32.16 -9.16
CA LYS A 528 -12.75 31.72 -10.05
C LYS A 528 -13.23 30.69 -11.09
N VAL A 529 -14.16 29.80 -10.74
CA VAL A 529 -14.58 28.72 -11.63
C VAL A 529 -15.84 29.02 -12.44
N GLN A 530 -16.72 29.90 -11.95
CA GLN A 530 -17.96 30.25 -12.63
C GLN A 530 -17.72 30.83 -14.04
N PRO A 531 -16.70 31.67 -14.31
CA PRO A 531 -16.43 32.19 -15.67
C PRO A 531 -16.04 31.08 -16.68
N LEU A 532 -15.50 29.95 -16.23
CA LEU A 532 -15.20 28.81 -17.09
C LEU A 532 -16.47 28.08 -17.58
N GLY A 533 -17.55 28.22 -16.83
CA GLY A 533 -18.82 27.50 -17.08
C GLY A 533 -18.81 26.04 -16.63
N ALA A 534 -20.01 25.48 -16.48
CA ALA A 534 -20.20 24.10 -16.06
C ALA A 534 -19.93 23.05 -17.17
N GLY A 535 -19.61 23.49 -18.38
CA GLY A 535 -19.17 22.62 -19.47
C GLY A 535 -17.68 22.33 -19.48
N ASN A 536 -16.87 23.16 -18.79
CA ASN A 536 -15.43 23.07 -18.83
C ASN A 536 -14.91 21.92 -17.93
N PRO A 537 -14.05 21.01 -18.44
CA PRO A 537 -13.45 19.94 -17.64
C PRO A 537 -12.67 20.45 -16.42
N LEU A 538 -11.97 21.56 -16.50
CA LEU A 538 -11.21 22.14 -15.41
C LEU A 538 -12.12 22.54 -14.23
N THR A 539 -13.31 23.08 -14.48
CA THR A 539 -14.33 23.33 -13.44
C THR A 539 -14.60 22.07 -12.62
N TRP A 540 -14.77 20.94 -13.29
CA TRP A 540 -15.07 19.67 -12.63
C TRP A 540 -13.84 19.03 -11.96
N ALA A 541 -12.65 19.28 -12.49
CA ALA A 541 -11.41 18.86 -11.84
C ALA A 541 -11.18 19.59 -10.52
N VAL A 542 -11.43 20.90 -10.48
CA VAL A 542 -11.38 21.71 -9.26
C VAL A 542 -12.45 21.24 -8.26
N ILE A 543 -13.68 21.05 -8.70
CA ILE A 543 -14.77 20.50 -7.86
C ILE A 543 -14.37 19.13 -7.31
N TRP A 544 -13.88 18.21 -8.15
CA TRP A 544 -13.47 16.87 -7.74
C TRP A 544 -12.33 16.89 -6.73
N THR A 545 -11.37 17.78 -6.91
CA THR A 545 -10.29 18.02 -5.93
C THR A 545 -10.85 18.46 -4.57
N ASN A 546 -11.77 19.42 -4.54
CA ASN A 546 -12.37 19.85 -3.27
C ASN A 546 -13.19 18.73 -2.60
N LEU A 547 -13.90 17.91 -3.39
CA LEU A 547 -14.62 16.75 -2.89
C LEU A 547 -13.69 15.70 -2.27
N ALA A 548 -12.41 15.65 -2.65
CA ALA A 548 -11.42 14.79 -2.00
C ALA A 548 -11.16 15.15 -0.53
N TYR A 549 -11.39 16.41 -0.17
CA TYR A 549 -11.17 16.90 1.21
C TYR A 549 -12.47 16.97 2.02
N ASN A 550 -13.56 17.32 1.39
CA ASN A 550 -14.81 17.69 2.06
C ASN A 550 -15.90 16.63 1.96
N SER A 551 -15.89 15.78 0.91
CA SER A 551 -16.92 14.76 0.69
C SER A 551 -16.47 13.39 1.18
N ILE A 552 -17.23 12.82 2.11
CA ILE A 552 -16.93 11.51 2.70
C ILE A 552 -16.93 10.42 1.63
N ILE A 553 -17.97 10.35 0.80
CA ILE A 553 -18.12 9.28 -0.19
C ILE A 553 -17.14 9.43 -1.36
N SER A 554 -16.87 10.67 -1.81
CA SER A 554 -15.92 10.93 -2.88
C SER A 554 -14.49 10.63 -2.44
N LYS A 555 -14.09 11.11 -1.24
CA LYS A 555 -12.80 10.79 -0.62
C LYS A 555 -12.60 9.28 -0.47
N TRP A 556 -13.62 8.60 0.05
CA TRP A 556 -13.59 7.15 0.20
C TRP A 556 -13.36 6.46 -1.15
N TYR A 557 -14.09 6.86 -2.20
CA TYR A 557 -13.96 6.29 -3.54
C TYR A 557 -12.56 6.52 -4.14
N MET A 558 -12.01 7.72 -4.01
CA MET A 558 -10.68 8.05 -4.49
C MET A 558 -9.61 7.16 -3.88
N LEU A 559 -9.72 6.88 -2.58
CA LEU A 559 -8.74 6.13 -1.80
C LEU A 559 -8.92 4.61 -1.88
N ASN A 560 -10.15 4.11 -2.12
CA ASN A 560 -10.47 2.69 -2.00
C ASN A 560 -10.85 2.00 -3.31
N ALA A 561 -11.23 2.76 -4.35
CA ALA A 561 -11.54 2.22 -5.66
C ALA A 561 -10.37 2.46 -6.62
N PRO A 562 -9.50 1.47 -6.93
CA PRO A 562 -8.39 1.62 -7.86
C PRO A 562 -8.82 2.01 -9.27
N ALA A 563 -7.97 2.77 -9.98
CA ALA A 563 -8.12 2.99 -11.41
C ALA A 563 -7.75 1.71 -12.19
N GLY A 564 -8.32 1.55 -13.38
CA GLY A 564 -8.17 0.37 -14.23
C GLY A 564 -9.25 -0.69 -14.02
N GLU A 565 -10.18 -0.47 -13.09
CA GLU A 565 -11.23 -1.43 -12.74
C GLU A 565 -12.62 -1.03 -13.25
N ILE A 566 -13.49 -2.04 -13.39
CA ILE A 566 -14.92 -1.88 -13.68
C ILE A 566 -15.71 -2.28 -12.43
N TYR A 567 -16.57 -1.39 -11.97
CA TYR A 567 -17.35 -1.58 -10.75
C TYR A 567 -18.85 -1.70 -11.08
N GLU A 568 -19.50 -2.64 -10.45
CA GLU A 568 -20.95 -2.62 -10.29
C GLU A 568 -21.33 -1.88 -9.02
N LYS A 569 -22.56 -1.39 -8.93
CA LYS A 569 -23.06 -0.72 -7.72
C LYS A 569 -22.86 -1.56 -6.47
N ASN A 570 -23.17 -2.85 -6.55
CA ASN A 570 -23.03 -3.78 -5.42
C ASN A 570 -21.58 -3.99 -5.01
N ASP A 571 -20.64 -3.88 -5.94
CA ASP A 571 -19.20 -3.95 -5.61
C ASP A 571 -18.77 -2.80 -4.70
N LEU A 572 -19.22 -1.59 -5.01
CA LEU A 572 -18.90 -0.41 -4.20
C LEU A 572 -19.62 -0.41 -2.85
N ILE A 573 -20.90 -0.85 -2.81
CA ILE A 573 -21.63 -1.03 -1.55
C ILE A 573 -20.90 -2.02 -0.65
N PHE A 574 -20.36 -3.08 -1.24
CA PHE A 574 -19.62 -4.11 -0.55
C PHE A 574 -18.25 -3.60 -0.04
N LEU A 575 -17.53 -2.82 -0.86
CA LEU A 575 -16.26 -2.19 -0.48
C LEU A 575 -16.39 -1.18 0.68
N LEU A 576 -17.59 -0.63 0.91
CA LEU A 576 -17.87 0.27 2.05
C LEU A 576 -17.87 -0.45 3.41
N GLY A 577 -17.86 -1.79 3.41
CA GLY A 577 -17.98 -2.57 4.66
C GLY A 577 -19.40 -2.57 5.23
N ASP A 578 -19.58 -3.15 6.42
CA ASP A 578 -20.89 -3.38 7.01
C ASP A 578 -21.17 -2.52 8.27
N ASP A 579 -20.33 -1.52 8.55
CA ASP A 579 -20.49 -0.62 9.72
C ASP A 579 -21.75 0.25 9.65
N TYR A 580 -22.39 0.33 8.48
CA TYR A 580 -23.61 1.13 8.23
C TYR A 580 -24.68 0.29 7.57
N SER A 581 -25.96 0.67 7.78
CA SER A 581 -27.09 -0.02 7.19
C SER A 581 -26.97 -0.13 5.66
N LYS A 582 -27.50 -1.21 5.07
CA LYS A 582 -27.50 -1.41 3.63
C LYS A 582 -28.09 -0.21 2.89
N SER A 583 -29.19 0.38 3.41
CA SER A 583 -29.84 1.54 2.78
C SER A 583 -28.96 2.80 2.82
N THR A 584 -28.19 3.02 3.89
CA THR A 584 -27.24 4.13 4.00
C THR A 584 -26.14 4.01 2.96
N ARG A 585 -25.57 2.82 2.82
CA ARG A 585 -24.52 2.53 1.83
C ARG A 585 -25.05 2.62 0.41
N ASP A 586 -26.24 2.06 0.16
CA ASP A 586 -26.91 2.12 -1.13
C ASP A 586 -27.16 3.54 -1.61
N ASN A 587 -27.67 4.41 -0.73
CA ASN A 587 -27.93 5.82 -1.04
C ASN A 587 -26.61 6.57 -1.35
N ALA A 588 -25.56 6.35 -0.56
CA ALA A 588 -24.28 7.01 -0.76
C ALA A 588 -23.62 6.61 -2.09
N VAL A 589 -23.59 5.30 -2.39
CA VAL A 589 -23.06 4.80 -3.66
C VAL A 589 -23.90 5.27 -4.84
N THR A 590 -25.25 5.29 -4.70
CA THR A 590 -26.14 5.79 -5.75
C THR A 590 -25.82 7.25 -6.06
N ALA A 591 -25.68 8.11 -5.05
CA ALA A 591 -25.34 9.52 -5.24
C ALA A 591 -23.99 9.71 -5.97
N LEU A 592 -22.98 8.90 -5.63
CA LEU A 592 -21.69 8.91 -6.31
C LEU A 592 -21.81 8.49 -7.79
N LEU A 593 -22.48 7.38 -8.07
CA LEU A 593 -22.65 6.85 -9.44
C LEU A 593 -23.52 7.77 -10.32
N GLU A 594 -24.53 8.40 -9.74
CA GLU A 594 -25.32 9.44 -10.42
C GLU A 594 -24.47 10.68 -10.75
N THR A 595 -23.51 11.04 -9.90
CA THR A 595 -22.52 12.09 -10.21
C THR A 595 -21.69 11.69 -11.44
N PHE A 596 -21.20 10.45 -11.50
CA PHE A 596 -20.42 9.98 -12.65
C PHE A 596 -21.23 9.95 -13.94
N ARG A 597 -22.48 9.55 -13.84
CA ARG A 597 -23.39 9.43 -15.01
C ARG A 597 -23.75 10.79 -15.59
N HIS A 598 -23.87 11.84 -14.78
CA HIS A 598 -24.46 13.12 -15.16
C HIS A 598 -23.49 14.30 -15.08
N SER A 599 -22.19 14.04 -14.92
CA SER A 599 -21.17 15.08 -14.90
C SER A 599 -19.89 14.69 -15.64
N PRO A 600 -19.05 15.63 -16.04
CA PRO A 600 -17.72 15.39 -16.60
C PRO A 600 -16.78 14.60 -15.69
N ILE A 601 -17.03 14.52 -14.39
CA ILE A 601 -16.22 13.71 -13.47
C ILE A 601 -16.17 12.25 -13.92
N GLY A 602 -17.32 11.67 -14.30
CA GLY A 602 -17.36 10.28 -14.75
C GLY A 602 -16.76 10.07 -16.14
N THR A 603 -17.14 10.92 -17.10
CA THR A 603 -16.85 10.71 -18.52
C THR A 603 -15.53 11.34 -18.99
N VAL A 604 -15.29 12.60 -18.64
CA VAL A 604 -14.10 13.36 -19.08
C VAL A 604 -12.91 13.11 -18.17
N LEU A 605 -13.10 13.23 -16.82
CA LEU A 605 -12.07 12.90 -15.85
C LEU A 605 -11.92 11.38 -15.67
N LYS A 606 -12.74 10.57 -16.34
CA LYS A 606 -12.71 9.10 -16.39
C LYS A 606 -12.70 8.44 -15.00
N GLN A 607 -13.40 9.06 -14.04
CA GLN A 607 -13.50 8.52 -12.69
C GLN A 607 -14.57 7.43 -12.56
N GLY A 608 -15.47 7.31 -13.53
CA GLY A 608 -16.52 6.28 -13.56
C GLY A 608 -17.33 6.38 -14.84
N ILE A 609 -16.75 5.93 -15.98
CA ILE A 609 -17.42 5.94 -17.29
C ILE A 609 -18.57 4.93 -17.23
N PRO A 610 -19.83 5.35 -17.45
CA PRO A 610 -20.96 4.45 -17.42
C PRO A 610 -20.96 3.53 -18.66
N ILE A 611 -21.06 2.22 -18.42
CA ILE A 611 -21.16 1.17 -19.44
C ILE A 611 -22.53 0.52 -19.28
N PRO A 612 -23.44 0.58 -20.28
CA PRO A 612 -24.72 -0.08 -20.22
C PRO A 612 -24.58 -1.60 -19.97
N SER A 613 -25.38 -2.16 -19.07
CA SER A 613 -25.42 -3.58 -18.74
C SER A 613 -26.85 -4.02 -18.42
N GLY A 614 -27.58 -4.44 -19.43
CA GLY A 614 -29.03 -4.69 -19.32
C GLY A 614 -29.80 -3.44 -18.88
N ASN A 615 -30.56 -3.55 -17.78
CA ASN A 615 -31.31 -2.43 -17.20
C ASN A 615 -30.49 -1.59 -16.20
N SER A 616 -29.18 -1.84 -16.11
CA SER A 616 -28.27 -1.17 -15.15
C SER A 616 -27.03 -0.63 -15.85
N TYR A 617 -26.10 -0.11 -15.05
CA TYR A 617 -24.79 0.36 -15.53
C TYR A 617 -23.66 -0.27 -14.70
N LYS A 618 -22.57 -0.61 -15.39
CA LYS A 618 -21.25 -0.78 -14.79
C LYS A 618 -20.46 0.52 -14.97
N PHE A 619 -19.49 0.75 -14.14
CA PHE A 619 -18.70 1.99 -14.16
C PHE A 619 -17.22 1.68 -14.28
N SER A 620 -16.58 2.14 -15.36
CA SER A 620 -15.14 1.95 -15.59
C SER A 620 -14.36 3.13 -15.02
N LYS A 621 -13.53 2.90 -14.01
CA LYS A 621 -12.58 3.89 -13.50
C LYS A 621 -11.25 3.75 -14.25
N GLN A 622 -11.06 4.54 -15.30
CA GLN A 622 -9.83 4.52 -16.10
C GLN A 622 -8.76 5.46 -15.58
N GLY A 623 -9.15 6.50 -14.85
CA GLY A 623 -8.29 7.58 -14.42
C GLY A 623 -7.99 8.62 -15.51
N TRP A 624 -7.65 9.82 -15.09
CA TRP A 624 -7.40 10.96 -15.97
C TRP A 624 -5.91 11.06 -16.32
N ASN A 625 -5.46 10.30 -17.32
CA ASN A 625 -4.04 10.17 -17.70
C ASN A 625 -3.51 11.30 -18.61
N THR A 626 -4.36 12.23 -19.02
CA THR A 626 -4.02 13.46 -19.73
C THR A 626 -4.67 14.65 -19.04
N PRO A 627 -4.29 14.92 -17.78
CA PRO A 627 -4.94 15.94 -16.98
C PRO A 627 -4.53 17.34 -17.43
N ASP A 628 -5.40 18.30 -17.15
CA ASP A 628 -5.08 19.73 -17.27
C ASP A 628 -3.98 20.09 -16.24
N ALA A 629 -2.97 20.84 -16.67
CA ALA A 629 -1.82 21.19 -15.86
C ALA A 629 -2.20 22.06 -14.64
N VAL A 630 -3.14 23.00 -14.82
CA VAL A 630 -3.64 23.86 -13.74
C VAL A 630 -4.41 23.03 -12.71
N ALA A 631 -5.17 22.02 -13.15
CA ALA A 631 -5.88 21.11 -12.24
C ALA A 631 -4.92 20.32 -11.34
N ILE A 632 -3.83 19.82 -11.91
CA ILE A 632 -2.81 19.10 -11.14
C ILE A 632 -2.09 20.04 -10.17
N LEU A 633 -1.71 21.22 -10.64
CA LEU A 633 -1.04 22.21 -9.80
C LEU A 633 -1.94 22.67 -8.65
N TYR A 634 -3.23 22.91 -8.92
CA TYR A 634 -4.23 23.19 -7.89
C TYR A 634 -4.31 22.07 -6.84
N ALA A 635 -4.39 20.83 -7.28
CA ALA A 635 -4.45 19.67 -6.39
C ALA A 635 -3.17 19.48 -5.56
N LEU A 636 -1.99 19.78 -6.12
CA LEU A 636 -0.72 19.77 -5.39
C LEU A 636 -0.69 20.83 -4.29
N TYR A 637 -1.15 22.06 -4.58
CA TYR A 637 -1.22 23.12 -3.59
C TYR A 637 -2.24 22.81 -2.49
N MET A 638 -3.40 22.25 -2.82
CA MET A 638 -4.37 21.74 -1.83
C MET A 638 -3.74 20.69 -0.92
N TRP A 639 -2.93 19.79 -1.48
CA TRP A 639 -2.20 18.78 -0.70
C TRP A 639 -1.13 19.44 0.19
N ALA A 640 -0.35 20.38 -0.34
CA ALA A 640 0.68 21.10 0.42
C ALA A 640 0.08 21.91 1.58
N GLU A 641 -1.03 22.60 1.36
CA GLU A 641 -1.76 23.34 2.40
C GLU A 641 -2.29 22.41 3.50
N ALA A 642 -2.85 21.27 3.12
CA ALA A 642 -3.40 20.31 4.07
C ALA A 642 -2.32 19.61 4.92
N THR A 643 -1.15 19.37 4.34
CA THR A 643 -0.05 18.63 5.01
C THR A 643 1.01 19.56 5.61
N GLY A 644 1.05 20.83 5.21
CA GLY A 644 2.12 21.77 5.57
C GLY A 644 3.44 21.53 4.83
N ARG A 645 3.45 20.66 3.79
CA ARG A 645 4.67 20.24 3.07
C ARG A 645 4.70 20.82 1.66
N TYR A 646 5.55 21.79 1.43
CA TYR A 646 5.79 22.42 0.14
C TYR A 646 7.02 21.87 -0.60
N THR A 647 7.88 21.13 0.10
CA THR A 647 8.97 20.36 -0.50
C THR A 647 8.81 18.90 -0.09
N PHE A 648 8.76 17.99 -1.06
CA PHE A 648 8.51 16.58 -0.83
C PHE A 648 9.00 15.75 -2.01
N THR A 649 9.09 14.43 -1.80
CA THR A 649 9.32 13.50 -2.89
C THR A 649 8.02 12.80 -3.27
N LEU A 650 7.96 12.25 -4.49
CA LEU A 650 6.80 11.44 -4.93
C LEU A 650 6.56 10.23 -4.01
N GLY A 651 7.63 9.67 -3.45
CA GLY A 651 7.54 8.60 -2.46
C GLY A 651 6.86 9.03 -1.15
N GLN A 652 7.18 10.23 -0.62
CA GLN A 652 6.53 10.78 0.58
C GLN A 652 5.04 11.02 0.34
N MET A 653 4.70 11.59 -0.80
CA MET A 653 3.30 11.79 -1.18
C MET A 653 2.56 10.43 -1.33
N ALA A 654 3.22 9.43 -1.91
CA ALA A 654 2.66 8.09 -2.06
C ALA A 654 2.54 7.33 -0.72
N ALA A 655 3.47 7.51 0.21
CA ALA A 655 3.42 6.88 1.54
C ALA A 655 2.22 7.36 2.36
N ALA A 656 1.78 8.60 2.15
CA ALA A 656 0.61 9.16 2.82
C ALA A 656 -0.73 8.56 2.32
N ARG A 657 -0.76 7.88 1.15
CA ARG A 657 -2.00 7.33 0.55
C ARG A 657 -2.74 6.29 1.38
N GLY A 658 -2.08 5.60 2.28
CA GLY A 658 -2.67 4.52 3.08
C GLY A 658 -2.98 4.91 4.53
N ASN A 659 -2.68 6.14 4.94
CA ASN A 659 -2.89 6.59 6.30
C ASN A 659 -4.22 7.32 6.42
N ALA A 660 -5.18 6.76 7.18
CA ALA A 660 -6.48 7.40 7.45
C ALA A 660 -6.34 8.76 8.19
N GLU A 661 -5.21 8.95 8.88
CA GLU A 661 -4.88 10.19 9.60
C GLU A 661 -4.18 11.22 8.68
N ALA A 662 -3.79 10.85 7.45
CA ALA A 662 -3.18 11.79 6.52
C ALA A 662 -4.16 12.91 6.18
N LYS A 663 -3.74 14.14 6.45
CA LYS A 663 -4.58 15.34 6.26
C LYS A 663 -4.84 15.66 4.78
N GLY A 664 -4.05 15.15 3.83
CA GLY A 664 -4.16 15.45 2.40
C GLY A 664 -4.46 14.23 1.54
N VAL A 665 -5.14 14.44 0.41
CA VAL A 665 -5.32 13.46 -0.67
C VAL A 665 -4.47 13.87 -1.85
N ASP A 666 -3.58 12.98 -2.31
CA ASP A 666 -2.65 13.28 -3.40
C ASP A 666 -3.32 13.28 -4.78
N PRO A 667 -2.80 14.06 -5.76
CA PRO A 667 -3.38 14.17 -7.09
C PRO A 667 -3.51 12.82 -7.84
N VAL A 668 -2.60 11.89 -7.59
CA VAL A 668 -2.65 10.56 -8.19
C VAL A 668 -3.88 9.77 -7.71
N SER A 669 -4.21 9.88 -6.42
CA SER A 669 -5.42 9.28 -5.85
C SER A 669 -6.70 10.01 -6.31
N ILE A 670 -6.67 11.36 -6.35
CA ILE A 670 -7.80 12.18 -6.77
C ILE A 670 -8.21 11.82 -8.20
N PHE A 671 -7.26 11.81 -9.12
CA PHE A 671 -7.55 11.66 -10.54
C PHE A 671 -7.34 10.25 -11.09
N GLY A 672 -6.89 9.30 -10.26
CA GLY A 672 -6.61 7.93 -10.68
C GLY A 672 -5.47 7.85 -11.71
N ILE A 673 -4.50 8.76 -11.67
CA ILE A 673 -3.39 8.84 -12.62
C ILE A 673 -2.47 7.62 -12.43
N ASN A 674 -1.91 7.10 -13.54
CA ASN A 674 -0.84 6.12 -13.45
C ASN A 674 0.39 6.75 -12.76
N PRO A 675 0.92 6.18 -11.66
CA PRO A 675 2.04 6.75 -10.93
C PRO A 675 3.31 6.98 -11.77
N ASP A 676 3.58 6.11 -12.74
CA ASP A 676 4.75 6.25 -13.60
C ASP A 676 4.60 7.44 -14.55
N ARG A 677 3.38 7.65 -15.09
CA ARG A 677 3.07 8.80 -15.94
C ARG A 677 3.00 10.11 -15.16
N PHE A 678 2.69 10.07 -13.86
CA PHE A 678 2.58 11.27 -13.06
C PHE A 678 3.91 12.03 -12.97
N LYS A 679 5.03 11.33 -13.03
CA LYS A 679 6.36 11.94 -13.08
C LYS A 679 6.57 12.79 -14.34
N ASP A 680 6.18 12.27 -15.50
CA ASP A 680 6.26 12.97 -16.77
C ASP A 680 5.38 14.23 -16.75
N ILE A 681 4.14 14.08 -16.27
CA ILE A 681 3.20 15.19 -16.11
C ILE A 681 3.80 16.31 -15.24
N LEU A 682 4.44 15.97 -14.14
CA LEU A 682 5.06 16.98 -13.27
C LEU A 682 6.28 17.66 -13.90
N GLN A 683 7.05 16.94 -14.73
CA GLN A 683 8.14 17.54 -15.50
C GLN A 683 7.60 18.59 -16.49
N ASP A 684 6.56 18.24 -17.23
CA ASP A 684 5.92 19.14 -18.17
C ASP A 684 5.34 20.37 -17.47
N ILE A 685 4.67 20.18 -16.32
CA ILE A 685 4.13 21.28 -15.51
C ILE A 685 5.27 22.16 -14.97
N SER A 686 6.37 21.59 -14.52
CA SER A 686 7.52 22.33 -14.01
C SER A 686 8.20 23.18 -15.09
N LEU A 687 8.19 22.72 -16.34
CA LEU A 687 8.69 23.51 -17.47
C LEU A 687 7.74 24.66 -17.85
N GLN A 688 6.44 24.45 -17.72
CA GLN A 688 5.42 25.43 -18.08
C GLN A 688 5.19 26.46 -16.98
N PHE A 689 5.32 26.06 -15.71
CA PHE A 689 4.95 26.86 -14.54
C PHE A 689 6.07 26.91 -13.48
N ASP A 690 7.31 27.15 -13.91
CA ASP A 690 8.54 27.15 -13.09
C ASP A 690 8.47 28.08 -11.87
N LYS A 691 7.62 29.11 -11.93
CA LYS A 691 7.32 30.02 -10.84
C LYS A 691 6.54 29.38 -9.68
N TYR A 692 5.80 28.30 -9.95
CA TYR A 692 4.91 27.66 -8.98
C TYR A 692 5.38 26.27 -8.57
N ILE A 693 6.18 25.60 -9.40
CA ILE A 693 6.68 24.26 -9.14
C ILE A 693 8.06 24.05 -9.74
N ARG A 694 8.93 23.37 -9.02
CA ARG A 694 10.20 22.82 -9.52
C ARG A 694 10.27 21.34 -9.25
N THR A 695 10.77 20.60 -10.21
CA THR A 695 10.99 19.14 -10.10
C THR A 695 12.45 18.82 -10.37
N THR A 696 12.97 17.89 -9.58
CA THR A 696 14.32 17.34 -9.79
C THR A 696 14.21 15.84 -9.79
N PHE A 697 14.16 15.26 -10.99
CA PHE A 697 14.03 13.82 -11.23
C PHE A 697 15.31 13.29 -11.87
N VAL A 698 16.38 13.22 -11.07
CA VAL A 698 17.70 12.75 -11.52
C VAL A 698 18.07 11.53 -10.70
N ALA A 699 18.50 10.47 -11.37
CA ALA A 699 18.83 9.16 -10.78
C ALA A 699 17.61 8.58 -10.03
N ASP A 700 17.63 8.49 -8.71
CA ASP A 700 16.50 8.03 -7.89
C ASP A 700 15.86 9.15 -7.06
N LEU A 701 16.21 10.40 -7.34
CA LEU A 701 15.65 11.57 -6.67
C LEU A 701 14.35 12.01 -7.35
N ASP A 702 13.24 11.92 -6.63
CA ASP A 702 11.91 12.30 -7.10
C ASP A 702 11.40 13.54 -6.35
N ASN A 703 12.21 14.62 -6.32
CA ASN A 703 11.91 15.81 -5.57
C ASN A 703 10.94 16.74 -6.30
N VAL A 704 9.96 17.22 -5.55
CA VAL A 704 9.01 18.25 -5.97
C VAL A 704 9.07 19.40 -4.96
N GLN A 705 9.23 20.62 -5.44
CA GLN A 705 9.21 21.85 -4.65
C GLN A 705 8.07 22.73 -5.14
N LEU A 706 7.17 23.08 -4.24
CA LEU A 706 6.17 24.14 -4.40
C LEU A 706 6.62 25.36 -3.60
N PHE A 707 6.06 26.52 -3.92
CA PHE A 707 6.45 27.78 -3.28
C PHE A 707 5.36 28.23 -2.30
N PRO A 708 5.65 28.29 -0.98
CA PRO A 708 4.66 28.51 0.08
C PRO A 708 4.02 29.90 0.07
N GLU A 709 4.57 30.86 -0.69
CA GLU A 709 3.99 32.19 -0.92
C GLU A 709 2.70 32.15 -1.75
N TYR A 710 2.46 31.06 -2.49
CA TYR A 710 1.24 30.83 -3.26
C TYR A 710 0.28 29.86 -2.55
N LYS A 711 -1.01 30.06 -2.78
CA LYS A 711 -2.10 29.21 -2.31
C LYS A 711 -2.79 28.51 -3.48
N SER A 712 -3.52 27.44 -3.18
CA SER A 712 -4.31 26.73 -4.19
C SER A 712 -5.23 27.67 -4.99
N LEU A 713 -5.84 28.65 -4.31
CA LEU A 713 -6.71 29.62 -4.97
C LEU A 713 -5.96 30.55 -5.96
N ASP A 714 -4.68 30.88 -5.71
CA ASP A 714 -3.85 31.70 -6.58
C ASP A 714 -3.49 30.95 -7.87
N ILE A 715 -3.43 29.63 -7.83
CA ILE A 715 -3.16 28.80 -9.01
C ILE A 715 -4.27 28.96 -10.05
N LEU A 716 -5.51 29.21 -9.61
CA LEU A 716 -6.63 29.41 -10.53
C LEU A 716 -6.56 30.76 -11.28
N ASP A 717 -5.67 31.69 -10.92
CA ASP A 717 -5.38 32.91 -11.69
C ASP A 717 -4.63 32.62 -13.00
N LEU A 718 -4.06 31.41 -13.14
CA LEU A 718 -3.46 30.96 -14.40
C LEU A 718 -4.49 30.70 -15.50
N ILE A 719 -5.76 30.54 -15.13
CA ILE A 719 -6.87 30.33 -16.08
C ILE A 719 -7.18 31.59 -16.91
N ALA A 720 -6.91 32.76 -16.35
CA ALA A 720 -7.23 34.03 -16.97
C ALA A 720 -6.13 34.58 -17.92
N LYS A 721 -5.04 33.84 -18.05
CA LYS A 721 -3.89 34.15 -18.94
C LYS A 721 -3.81 33.17 -20.09
#